data_b746172aad5c47472174b6733b3be461
#
_entry.id   b746172aad5c47472174b6733b3be461
#
_cell.length_a   1.000
_cell.length_b   1.000
_cell.length_c   1.000
_cell.angle_alpha   90.00
_cell.angle_beta   90.00
_cell.angle_gamma   90.00
#
_symmetry.space_group_name_H-M   'P 1'
#
loop_
_entity.id
_entity.type
_entity.pdbx_description
1 polymer ?
#
loop_
_entity_poly.entity_id
_entity_poly.type
_entity_poly.pdbx_seq_one_letter_code
_entity_poly.pdbx_strand_id
1 'polypeptide(L)'
;MQKANKILDEVFGYKQFRHHQEEIIKTVLERNSDVLVLMPTGGGKSICYQIPSLLLDGTGIVISPLIALMQDQVEALLQLGIKASFINSSNTEKQNEEIEQKLIKGELDLLYLSPERLLKDETLELLKRANISLFAIDEAHCVSEWGHDFRQVYQQLKILSEQFSDIPKIALTATADEKIKNEIIKQLQLKDAKVFVNSFDRHNISYQILERDHGNQQLIEFIRSKHPNDAGIVYCLSRKKVESTADFLNKNGRTALPYHAGMSAATRAEYQKRFLVEEDTIIVATIAFGMGIDKPNVRFVAHFSLPKNIESYYQETGRAGRDGQPADAWMAYGYQDVVLLRQFISGSNAEDAHKRVLHNKLDSLIDLCEQSSCRRQTLLGYFGEELKDPCGNCDNCLNPPDKMEVTESAQKALSAVHRTDQRFGMMYLIDVLTGKEDERIKKNGHEKLNVFGIGKDQTKTFWRTIFRQLITHQHLHVNEEQFNALNLTEKCRPLLKGEEKFFIKKITKKDEEAEIKKSSKGDDYELKNYDLPLWEALKEVRTELATEQGVPPYIIFSDASLLQMVKTRPIDNDQFKYISGVGEFKAEKYGDKFTKVINKFENQQKVNARLTDTVKETIYLFNQGQKPDDIAETRDINLNTVYSHLAEAIKFGSLTLIEVVGLEQEEIDEIIQTAEISGYLEDHKLKPVYDMLDGDYDYGILRCVLAGLAHD
;
A
#
# COMPACT_ATOMS: atom_id res chain seq x y z
N MET A 1 3.53 18.46 -28.20
CA MET A 1 2.84 18.41 -26.88
C MET A 1 1.30 18.39 -26.97
N GLN A 2 0.62 19.16 -27.86
CA GLN A 2 -0.86 19.10 -27.94
C GLN A 2 -1.42 17.69 -28.14
N LYS A 3 -0.82 16.87 -29.01
CA LYS A 3 -1.21 15.46 -29.19
C LYS A 3 -0.94 14.61 -27.93
N ALA A 4 0.14 14.88 -27.20
CA ALA A 4 0.47 14.18 -25.96
C ALA A 4 -0.57 14.49 -24.85
N ASN A 5 -0.96 15.77 -24.70
CA ASN A 5 -2.02 16.19 -23.78
C ASN A 5 -3.36 15.56 -24.14
N LYS A 6 -3.67 15.45 -25.45
CA LYS A 6 -4.89 14.79 -25.91
C LYS A 6 -4.91 13.30 -25.53
N ILE A 7 -3.82 12.56 -25.75
CA ILE A 7 -3.71 11.15 -25.35
C ILE A 7 -3.78 11.01 -23.82
N LEU A 8 -3.12 11.92 -23.08
CA LEU A 8 -3.19 11.90 -21.62
C LEU A 8 -4.63 12.02 -21.10
N ASP A 9 -5.43 12.89 -21.72
CA ASP A 9 -6.85 13.11 -21.36
C ASP A 9 -7.75 11.99 -21.89
N GLU A 10 -7.75 11.75 -23.19
CA GLU A 10 -8.72 10.84 -23.85
C GLU A 10 -8.44 9.36 -23.54
N VAL A 11 -7.17 8.95 -23.45
CA VAL A 11 -6.81 7.54 -23.23
C VAL A 11 -6.59 7.25 -21.73
N PHE A 12 -5.79 8.06 -21.06
CA PHE A 12 -5.42 7.79 -19.66
C PHE A 12 -6.36 8.46 -18.65
N GLY A 13 -7.20 9.42 -19.06
CA GLY A 13 -8.15 10.12 -18.19
C GLY A 13 -7.51 11.11 -17.22
N TYR A 14 -6.32 11.62 -17.51
CA TYR A 14 -5.63 12.62 -16.68
C TYR A 14 -5.60 13.98 -17.38
N LYS A 15 -5.99 15.04 -16.69
CA LYS A 15 -6.09 16.40 -17.26
C LYS A 15 -4.74 17.10 -17.38
N GLN A 16 -3.72 16.71 -16.60
CA GLN A 16 -2.41 17.37 -16.55
C GLN A 16 -1.29 16.36 -16.30
N PHE A 17 -0.14 16.61 -16.91
CA PHE A 17 1.09 15.93 -16.56
C PHE A 17 1.54 16.29 -15.14
N ARG A 18 2.14 15.34 -14.46
CA ARG A 18 2.70 15.52 -13.12
C ARG A 18 4.20 15.76 -13.20
N HIS A 19 4.72 16.65 -12.37
CA HIS A 19 6.16 16.91 -12.27
C HIS A 19 6.82 17.10 -13.64
N HIS A 20 7.94 16.39 -13.91
CA HIS A 20 8.69 16.48 -15.16
C HIS A 20 8.15 15.60 -16.30
N GLN A 21 6.99 14.96 -16.17
CA GLN A 21 6.47 14.06 -17.22
C GLN A 21 6.38 14.75 -18.59
N GLU A 22 5.92 16.01 -18.65
CA GLU A 22 5.81 16.77 -19.91
C GLU A 22 7.16 17.00 -20.55
N GLU A 23 8.17 17.39 -19.77
CA GLU A 23 9.54 17.64 -20.26
C GLU A 23 10.21 16.34 -20.72
N ILE A 24 10.00 15.24 -19.98
CA ILE A 24 10.50 13.91 -20.33
C ILE A 24 9.92 13.46 -21.67
N ILE A 25 8.60 13.49 -21.81
CA ILE A 25 7.89 13.10 -23.04
C ILE A 25 8.38 13.96 -24.22
N LYS A 26 8.49 15.27 -24.03
CA LYS A 26 9.01 16.18 -25.06
C LYS A 26 10.42 15.79 -25.49
N THR A 27 11.31 15.51 -24.53
CA THR A 27 12.70 15.12 -24.82
C THR A 27 12.77 13.81 -25.61
N VAL A 28 11.97 12.80 -25.26
CA VAL A 28 11.89 11.54 -25.98
C VAL A 28 11.38 11.74 -27.42
N LEU A 29 10.36 12.59 -27.60
CA LEU A 29 9.79 12.89 -28.93
C LEU A 29 10.75 13.66 -29.84
N GLU A 30 11.65 14.48 -29.29
CA GLU A 30 12.69 15.22 -30.04
C GLU A 30 13.80 14.30 -30.59
N ARG A 31 14.00 13.12 -30.04
CA ARG A 31 14.99 12.09 -30.43
C ARG A 31 16.45 12.57 -30.47
N ASN A 32 16.77 13.66 -29.79
CA ASN A 32 18.10 14.28 -29.82
C ASN A 32 19.03 13.73 -28.73
N SER A 33 18.48 13.12 -27.69
CA SER A 33 19.20 12.59 -26.52
C SER A 33 18.46 11.43 -25.92
N ASP A 34 19.19 10.50 -25.32
CA ASP A 34 18.59 9.48 -24.44
C ASP A 34 18.18 10.10 -23.11
N VAL A 35 17.32 9.43 -22.38
CA VAL A 35 16.73 9.97 -21.14
C VAL A 35 16.94 9.01 -19.97
N LEU A 36 17.36 9.54 -18.82
CA LEU A 36 17.35 8.83 -17.55
C LEU A 36 16.33 9.47 -16.60
N VAL A 37 15.36 8.70 -16.14
CA VAL A 37 14.28 9.15 -15.26
C VAL A 37 14.41 8.50 -13.89
N LEU A 38 14.58 9.34 -12.87
CA LEU A 38 14.47 8.95 -11.46
C LEU A 38 13.13 9.46 -10.93
N MET A 39 12.23 8.54 -10.63
CA MET A 39 10.88 8.86 -10.19
C MET A 39 10.37 7.79 -9.23
N PRO A 40 9.80 8.16 -8.06
CA PRO A 40 9.33 7.20 -7.07
C PRO A 40 8.31 6.22 -7.66
N THR A 41 8.15 5.07 -7.01
CA THR A 41 7.08 4.13 -7.34
C THR A 41 5.73 4.82 -7.14
N GLY A 42 4.79 4.65 -8.08
CA GLY A 42 3.52 5.39 -8.09
C GLY A 42 3.61 6.82 -8.65
N GLY A 43 4.80 7.30 -9.03
CA GLY A 43 5.00 8.63 -9.64
C GLY A 43 4.57 8.74 -11.11
N GLY A 44 4.09 7.64 -11.73
CA GLY A 44 3.65 7.63 -13.13
C GLY A 44 4.78 7.49 -14.14
N LYS A 45 5.83 6.72 -13.81
CA LYS A 45 6.96 6.42 -14.74
C LYS A 45 6.50 5.87 -16.08
N SER A 46 5.51 4.98 -16.09
CA SER A 46 5.06 4.29 -17.30
C SER A 46 4.52 5.24 -18.37
N ILE A 47 3.84 6.31 -17.98
CA ILE A 47 3.31 7.34 -18.91
C ILE A 47 4.44 7.99 -19.70
N CYS A 48 5.64 8.12 -19.13
CA CYS A 48 6.79 8.76 -19.77
C CYS A 48 7.30 8.02 -21.01
N TYR A 49 7.03 6.72 -21.15
CA TYR A 49 7.34 5.95 -22.36
C TYR A 49 6.09 5.50 -23.13
N GLN A 50 4.95 5.30 -22.44
CA GLN A 50 3.72 4.88 -23.09
C GLN A 50 3.19 5.94 -24.07
N ILE A 51 3.09 7.21 -23.63
CA ILE A 51 2.62 8.29 -24.52
C ILE A 51 3.56 8.51 -25.73
N PRO A 52 4.89 8.59 -25.58
CA PRO A 52 5.77 8.64 -26.76
C PRO A 52 5.62 7.45 -27.70
N SER A 53 5.44 6.23 -27.18
CA SER A 53 5.20 5.04 -28.02
C SER A 53 3.93 5.15 -28.87
N LEU A 54 2.89 5.80 -28.36
CA LEU A 54 1.62 6.04 -29.10
C LEU A 54 1.72 7.19 -30.09
N LEU A 55 2.71 8.06 -29.97
CA LEU A 55 2.88 9.25 -30.82
C LEU A 55 3.90 9.06 -31.93
N LEU A 56 4.93 8.25 -31.68
CA LEU A 56 5.97 7.94 -32.64
C LEU A 56 5.51 6.81 -33.56
N ASP A 57 6.00 6.81 -34.77
CA ASP A 57 5.75 5.72 -35.71
C ASP A 57 6.55 4.48 -35.32
N GLY A 58 5.88 3.33 -35.22
CA GLY A 58 6.46 2.05 -34.83
C GLY A 58 6.05 1.60 -33.41
N THR A 59 6.58 0.46 -33.00
CA THR A 59 6.28 -0.18 -31.71
C THR A 59 7.28 0.24 -30.62
N GLY A 60 6.81 0.66 -29.46
CA GLY A 60 7.64 0.87 -28.26
C GLY A 60 8.06 -0.47 -27.63
N ILE A 61 9.36 -0.69 -27.45
CA ILE A 61 9.89 -1.89 -26.81
C ILE A 61 10.23 -1.60 -25.36
N VAL A 62 9.58 -2.30 -24.42
CA VAL A 62 9.79 -2.13 -22.98
C VAL A 62 10.54 -3.32 -22.42
N ILE A 63 11.72 -3.07 -21.86
CA ILE A 63 12.54 -4.08 -21.20
C ILE A 63 12.23 -4.04 -19.71
N SER A 64 11.66 -5.12 -19.17
CA SER A 64 11.33 -5.24 -17.74
C SER A 64 11.86 -6.55 -17.18
N PRO A 65 12.38 -6.55 -15.93
CA PRO A 65 12.99 -7.75 -15.33
C PRO A 65 11.97 -8.73 -14.76
N LEU A 66 10.66 -8.43 -14.82
CA LEU A 66 9.64 -9.09 -14.04
C LEU A 66 8.43 -9.51 -14.87
N ILE A 67 8.25 -10.82 -15.00
CA ILE A 67 7.18 -11.43 -15.81
C ILE A 67 5.78 -10.98 -15.34
N ALA A 68 5.53 -11.01 -14.03
CA ALA A 68 4.23 -10.62 -13.48
C ALA A 68 3.90 -9.13 -13.73
N LEU A 69 4.90 -8.25 -13.60
CA LEU A 69 4.71 -6.81 -13.88
C LEU A 69 4.38 -6.56 -15.36
N MET A 70 5.02 -7.31 -16.28
CA MET A 70 4.71 -7.19 -17.72
C MET A 70 3.25 -7.56 -17.99
N GLN A 71 2.75 -8.64 -17.38
CA GLN A 71 1.36 -9.07 -17.54
C GLN A 71 0.38 -8.02 -17.05
N ASP A 72 0.58 -7.52 -15.81
CA ASP A 72 -0.27 -6.49 -15.22
C ASP A 72 -0.28 -5.20 -16.07
N GLN A 73 0.90 -4.77 -16.55
CA GLN A 73 1.02 -3.58 -17.41
C GLN A 73 0.33 -3.76 -18.76
N VAL A 74 0.48 -4.93 -19.39
CA VAL A 74 -0.18 -5.23 -20.67
C VAL A 74 -1.69 -5.33 -20.50
N GLU A 75 -2.17 -5.98 -19.45
CA GLU A 75 -3.62 -6.04 -19.15
C GLU A 75 -4.20 -4.64 -18.94
N ALA A 76 -3.50 -3.77 -18.20
CA ALA A 76 -3.94 -2.40 -17.99
C ALA A 76 -3.99 -1.59 -19.32
N LEU A 77 -3.02 -1.78 -20.20
CA LEU A 77 -2.99 -1.11 -21.52
C LEU A 77 -4.10 -1.59 -22.44
N LEU A 78 -4.39 -2.89 -22.46
CA LEU A 78 -5.50 -3.47 -23.22
C LEU A 78 -6.86 -2.92 -22.75
N GLN A 79 -7.04 -2.67 -21.44
CA GLN A 79 -8.24 -2.02 -20.90
C GLN A 79 -8.35 -0.52 -21.28
N LEU A 80 -7.30 0.07 -21.77
CA LEU A 80 -7.32 1.44 -22.34
C LEU A 80 -7.46 1.44 -23.87
N GLY A 81 -7.62 0.26 -24.50
CA GLY A 81 -7.69 0.12 -25.94
C GLY A 81 -6.34 0.18 -26.66
N ILE A 82 -5.22 0.15 -25.93
CA ILE A 82 -3.86 0.18 -26.46
C ILE A 82 -3.44 -1.25 -26.85
N LYS A 83 -2.85 -1.42 -28.04
CA LYS A 83 -2.43 -2.72 -28.55
C LYS A 83 -1.07 -3.11 -27.97
N ALA A 84 -1.08 -3.75 -26.80
CA ALA A 84 0.11 -4.19 -26.11
C ALA A 84 0.21 -5.72 -26.05
N SER A 85 1.44 -6.25 -26.01
CA SER A 85 1.72 -7.66 -25.80
C SER A 85 3.04 -7.83 -25.02
N PHE A 86 3.32 -9.06 -24.57
CA PHE A 86 4.59 -9.40 -23.94
C PHE A 86 5.13 -10.73 -24.47
N ILE A 87 6.46 -10.88 -24.50
CA ILE A 87 7.13 -12.15 -24.76
C ILE A 87 8.07 -12.47 -23.60
N ASN A 88 7.78 -13.58 -22.89
CA ASN A 88 8.57 -14.08 -21.79
C ASN A 88 8.51 -15.63 -21.70
N SER A 89 9.05 -16.23 -20.65
CA SER A 89 9.08 -17.69 -20.48
C SER A 89 7.72 -18.33 -20.16
N SER A 90 6.67 -17.56 -19.93
CA SER A 90 5.31 -18.10 -19.69
C SER A 90 4.51 -18.32 -20.97
N ASN A 91 4.95 -17.76 -22.10
CA ASN A 91 4.27 -17.90 -23.38
C ASN A 91 4.63 -19.26 -24.05
N THR A 92 3.68 -19.81 -24.78
CA THR A 92 3.93 -20.94 -25.70
C THR A 92 4.64 -20.45 -26.96
N GLU A 93 5.33 -21.34 -27.69
CA GLU A 93 5.97 -21.01 -28.95
C GLU A 93 4.98 -20.41 -29.96
N LYS A 94 3.79 -20.98 -30.09
CA LYS A 94 2.75 -20.48 -30.96
C LYS A 94 2.31 -19.04 -30.62
N GLN A 95 2.16 -18.75 -29.33
CA GLN A 95 1.83 -17.38 -28.89
C GLN A 95 2.96 -16.40 -29.25
N ASN A 96 4.22 -16.81 -29.06
CA ASN A 96 5.35 -15.97 -29.43
C ASN A 96 5.36 -15.68 -30.94
N GLU A 97 5.16 -16.70 -31.80
CA GLU A 97 5.08 -16.51 -33.24
C GLU A 97 3.97 -15.56 -33.68
N GLU A 98 2.79 -15.65 -33.07
CA GLU A 98 1.67 -14.74 -33.34
C GLU A 98 2.01 -13.29 -32.95
N ILE A 99 2.69 -13.08 -31.79
CA ILE A 99 3.11 -11.75 -31.35
C ILE A 99 4.22 -11.18 -32.26
N GLU A 100 5.18 -12.01 -32.66
CA GLU A 100 6.26 -11.63 -33.58
C GLU A 100 5.72 -11.21 -34.94
N GLN A 101 4.69 -11.92 -35.46
CA GLN A 101 4.02 -11.53 -36.70
C GLN A 101 3.29 -10.18 -36.56
N LYS A 102 2.60 -9.93 -35.43
CA LYS A 102 1.96 -8.64 -35.16
C LYS A 102 2.97 -7.50 -35.09
N LEU A 103 4.14 -7.75 -34.47
CA LEU A 103 5.22 -6.77 -34.40
C LEU A 103 5.72 -6.37 -35.81
N ILE A 104 5.99 -7.36 -36.66
CA ILE A 104 6.47 -7.12 -38.05
C ILE A 104 5.42 -6.37 -38.88
N LYS A 105 4.14 -6.65 -38.67
CA LYS A 105 3.04 -5.96 -39.37
C LYS A 105 2.77 -4.56 -38.83
N GLY A 106 3.40 -4.13 -37.73
CA GLY A 106 3.14 -2.85 -37.06
C GLY A 106 1.76 -2.80 -36.37
N GLU A 107 1.23 -3.94 -35.95
CA GLU A 107 -0.07 -4.05 -35.27
C GLU A 107 0.00 -3.84 -33.76
N LEU A 108 1.21 -3.60 -33.21
CA LEU A 108 1.44 -3.37 -31.79
C LEU A 108 1.90 -1.93 -31.52
N ASP A 109 1.31 -1.30 -30.51
CA ASP A 109 1.79 -0.03 -29.96
C ASP A 109 2.96 -0.24 -28.99
N LEU A 110 2.88 -1.27 -28.13
CA LEU A 110 3.93 -1.62 -27.17
C LEU A 110 4.18 -3.14 -27.12
N LEU A 111 5.46 -3.51 -26.97
CA LEU A 111 5.87 -4.89 -26.71
C LEU A 111 6.80 -4.93 -25.51
N TYR A 112 6.43 -5.73 -24.50
CA TYR A 112 7.23 -5.97 -23.30
C TYR A 112 8.10 -7.22 -23.47
N LEU A 113 9.39 -7.10 -23.15
CA LEU A 113 10.36 -8.20 -23.23
C LEU A 113 11.15 -8.33 -21.92
N SER A 114 11.49 -9.56 -21.54
CA SER A 114 12.52 -9.75 -20.51
C SER A 114 13.91 -9.48 -21.07
N PRO A 115 14.90 -9.04 -20.26
CA PRO A 115 16.27 -8.84 -20.70
C PRO A 115 16.87 -10.09 -21.37
N GLU A 116 16.60 -11.26 -20.81
CA GLU A 116 17.08 -12.56 -21.32
C GLU A 116 16.48 -12.90 -22.69
N ARG A 117 15.22 -12.49 -22.94
CA ARG A 117 14.57 -12.69 -24.23
C ARG A 117 15.13 -11.72 -25.28
N LEU A 118 15.30 -10.45 -24.89
CA LEU A 118 15.84 -9.42 -25.77
C LEU A 118 17.21 -9.81 -26.35
N LEU A 119 18.09 -10.36 -25.51
CA LEU A 119 19.47 -10.67 -25.84
C LEU A 119 19.65 -11.93 -26.71
N LYS A 120 18.59 -12.64 -27.06
CA LYS A 120 18.67 -13.73 -28.04
C LYS A 120 18.89 -13.18 -29.46
N ASP A 121 19.79 -13.79 -30.19
CA ASP A 121 20.08 -13.38 -31.57
C ASP A 121 18.84 -13.31 -32.46
N GLU A 122 17.94 -14.29 -32.30
CA GLU A 122 16.66 -14.34 -33.03
C GLU A 122 15.79 -13.09 -32.74
N THR A 123 15.77 -12.63 -31.47
CA THR A 123 15.00 -11.46 -31.06
C THR A 123 15.65 -10.18 -31.61
N LEU A 124 16.98 -10.06 -31.56
CA LEU A 124 17.68 -8.91 -32.09
C LEU A 124 17.45 -8.80 -33.61
N GLU A 125 17.52 -9.91 -34.34
CA GLU A 125 17.24 -9.92 -35.80
C GLU A 125 15.75 -9.61 -36.08
N LEU A 126 14.81 -10.06 -35.24
CA LEU A 126 13.40 -9.68 -35.34
C LEU A 126 13.23 -8.17 -35.19
N LEU A 127 13.86 -7.57 -34.18
CA LEU A 127 13.77 -6.13 -33.89
C LEU A 127 14.37 -5.28 -35.02
N LYS A 128 15.46 -5.74 -35.67
CA LYS A 128 16.03 -5.06 -36.84
C LYS A 128 15.08 -5.00 -38.02
N ARG A 129 14.17 -5.96 -38.15
CA ARG A 129 13.17 -6.05 -39.21
C ARG A 129 11.89 -5.29 -38.92
N ALA A 130 11.64 -4.98 -37.63
CA ALA A 130 10.45 -4.29 -37.19
C ALA A 130 10.68 -2.76 -37.16
N ASN A 131 9.58 -2.00 -37.28
CA ASN A 131 9.63 -0.56 -37.08
C ASN A 131 9.52 -0.27 -35.57
N ILE A 132 10.62 0.18 -34.93
CA ILE A 132 10.72 0.43 -33.50
C ILE A 132 10.68 1.94 -33.22
N SER A 133 9.76 2.37 -32.36
CA SER A 133 9.58 3.77 -31.99
C SER A 133 10.57 4.25 -30.91
N LEU A 134 10.77 3.45 -29.85
CA LEU A 134 11.70 3.72 -28.74
C LEU A 134 12.05 2.43 -27.98
N PHE A 135 13.09 2.48 -27.15
CA PHE A 135 13.39 1.49 -26.12
C PHE A 135 13.18 2.10 -24.73
N ALA A 136 12.36 1.47 -23.90
CA ALA A 136 12.19 1.79 -22.49
C ALA A 136 12.85 0.71 -21.63
N ILE A 137 13.82 1.08 -20.79
CA ILE A 137 14.54 0.17 -19.90
C ILE A 137 14.02 0.45 -18.47
N ASP A 138 13.11 -0.40 -18.02
CA ASP A 138 12.55 -0.29 -16.67
C ASP A 138 13.48 -0.92 -15.62
N GLU A 139 13.39 -0.45 -14.38
CA GLU A 139 14.27 -0.83 -13.26
C GLU A 139 15.76 -0.74 -13.63
N ALA A 140 16.16 0.34 -14.28
CA ALA A 140 17.51 0.54 -14.82
C ALA A 140 18.63 0.46 -13.74
N HIS A 141 18.29 0.62 -12.44
CA HIS A 141 19.23 0.41 -11.34
C HIS A 141 19.80 -1.02 -11.26
N CYS A 142 19.13 -1.99 -11.91
CA CYS A 142 19.63 -3.37 -12.00
C CYS A 142 20.97 -3.49 -12.77
N VAL A 143 21.37 -2.48 -13.50
CA VAL A 143 22.67 -2.46 -14.22
C VAL A 143 23.85 -2.24 -13.27
N SER A 144 23.63 -1.64 -12.11
CA SER A 144 24.67 -1.23 -11.17
C SER A 144 24.98 -2.33 -10.15
N GLU A 145 26.26 -2.68 -10.03
CA GLU A 145 26.76 -3.62 -8.99
C GLU A 145 26.59 -3.06 -7.58
N TRP A 146 26.45 -1.75 -7.44
CA TRP A 146 26.19 -1.05 -6.18
C TRP A 146 24.69 -0.89 -5.90
N GLY A 147 23.85 -1.24 -6.88
CA GLY A 147 22.41 -1.27 -6.75
C GLY A 147 21.93 -2.34 -5.77
N HIS A 148 20.72 -2.18 -5.27
CA HIS A 148 20.13 -3.13 -4.30
C HIS A 148 19.63 -4.44 -4.97
N ASP A 149 19.51 -4.46 -6.30
CA ASP A 149 19.10 -5.63 -7.10
C ASP A 149 19.89 -5.76 -8.40
N PHE A 150 21.20 -5.95 -8.27
CA PHE A 150 22.09 -6.11 -9.41
C PHE A 150 21.73 -7.36 -10.23
N ARG A 151 21.66 -7.19 -11.56
CA ARG A 151 21.45 -8.27 -12.54
C ARG A 151 22.46 -8.16 -13.66
N GLN A 152 23.39 -9.12 -13.74
CA GLN A 152 24.46 -9.11 -14.75
C GLN A 152 23.92 -8.98 -16.18
N VAL A 153 22.73 -9.53 -16.47
CA VAL A 153 22.10 -9.44 -17.79
C VAL A 153 21.80 -7.99 -18.20
N TYR A 154 21.56 -7.07 -17.25
CA TYR A 154 21.31 -5.66 -17.56
C TYR A 154 22.54 -4.94 -18.12
N GLN A 155 23.75 -5.33 -17.77
CA GLN A 155 24.97 -4.76 -18.34
C GLN A 155 25.11 -5.06 -19.82
N GLN A 156 24.50 -6.16 -20.31
CA GLN A 156 24.51 -6.52 -21.73
C GLN A 156 23.53 -5.69 -22.56
N LEU A 157 22.60 -4.93 -21.93
CA LEU A 157 21.65 -4.05 -22.63
C LEU A 157 22.32 -2.89 -23.36
N LYS A 158 23.62 -2.63 -23.16
CA LYS A 158 24.42 -1.72 -23.98
C LYS A 158 24.34 -2.05 -25.48
N ILE A 159 24.00 -3.30 -25.84
CA ILE A 159 23.78 -3.75 -27.23
C ILE A 159 22.72 -2.90 -27.95
N LEU A 160 21.75 -2.34 -27.19
CA LEU A 160 20.73 -1.43 -27.74
C LEU A 160 21.36 -0.12 -28.27
N SER A 161 22.39 0.39 -27.59
CA SER A 161 23.13 1.58 -28.05
C SER A 161 24.08 1.26 -29.19
N GLU A 162 24.64 0.03 -29.24
CA GLU A 162 25.54 -0.44 -30.27
C GLU A 162 24.82 -0.78 -31.60
N GLN A 163 23.64 -1.43 -31.53
CA GLN A 163 22.92 -1.92 -32.72
C GLN A 163 21.71 -1.06 -33.14
N PHE A 164 21.20 -0.21 -32.27
CA PHE A 164 20.00 0.63 -32.50
C PHE A 164 20.27 2.09 -32.09
N SER A 165 21.38 2.67 -32.58
CA SER A 165 21.86 4.00 -32.19
C SER A 165 20.87 5.13 -32.48
N ASP A 166 20.03 4.98 -33.52
CA ASP A 166 19.10 6.03 -33.99
C ASP A 166 17.73 5.97 -33.27
N ILE A 167 17.50 4.93 -32.46
CA ILE A 167 16.26 4.77 -31.71
C ILE A 167 16.46 5.35 -30.31
N PRO A 168 15.59 6.30 -29.87
CA PRO A 168 15.70 6.91 -28.55
C PRO A 168 15.51 5.88 -27.43
N LYS A 169 16.30 6.05 -26.37
CA LYS A 169 16.24 5.21 -25.17
C LYS A 169 15.81 6.03 -23.98
N ILE A 170 14.91 5.46 -23.18
CA ILE A 170 14.51 5.98 -21.89
C ILE A 170 14.76 4.93 -20.82
N ALA A 171 15.65 5.23 -19.89
CA ALA A 171 15.94 4.39 -18.73
C ALA A 171 15.19 4.93 -17.51
N LEU A 172 14.49 4.07 -16.78
CA LEU A 172 13.64 4.47 -15.65
C LEU A 172 14.00 3.68 -14.41
N THR A 173 14.02 4.37 -13.26
CA THR A 173 14.21 3.72 -11.97
C THR A 173 13.51 4.49 -10.85
N ALA A 174 13.19 3.79 -9.74
CA ALA A 174 12.62 4.42 -8.56
C ALA A 174 13.67 5.02 -7.63
N THR A 175 14.89 4.48 -7.64
CA THR A 175 15.95 4.85 -6.69
C THR A 175 17.31 4.79 -7.37
N ALA A 176 18.07 5.86 -7.28
CA ALA A 176 19.49 5.88 -7.60
C ALA A 176 20.17 7.08 -6.93
N ASP A 177 21.27 6.82 -6.23
CA ASP A 177 22.19 7.87 -5.79
C ASP A 177 23.03 8.38 -6.97
N GLU A 178 23.83 9.42 -6.74
CA GLU A 178 24.68 10.00 -7.80
C GLU A 178 25.64 8.98 -8.44
N LYS A 179 26.14 8.03 -7.66
CA LYS A 179 27.04 6.99 -8.18
C LYS A 179 26.30 6.04 -9.10
N ILE A 180 25.13 5.59 -8.69
CA ILE A 180 24.28 4.68 -9.49
C ILE A 180 23.78 5.37 -10.76
N LYS A 181 23.39 6.67 -10.71
CA LYS A 181 23.03 7.46 -11.91
C LYS A 181 24.13 7.46 -12.96
N ASN A 182 25.35 7.80 -12.54
CA ASN A 182 26.51 7.82 -13.44
C ASN A 182 26.83 6.44 -14.02
N GLU A 183 26.66 5.40 -13.22
CA GLU A 183 26.88 4.01 -13.65
C GLU A 183 25.82 3.55 -14.66
N ILE A 184 24.54 3.88 -14.46
CA ILE A 184 23.46 3.60 -15.42
C ILE A 184 23.78 4.23 -16.78
N ILE A 185 24.12 5.52 -16.82
CA ILE A 185 24.45 6.22 -18.06
C ILE A 185 25.63 5.56 -18.76
N LYS A 186 26.69 5.23 -18.01
CA LYS A 186 27.91 4.61 -18.55
C LYS A 186 27.67 3.19 -19.04
N GLN A 187 27.03 2.34 -18.27
CA GLN A 187 26.85 0.92 -18.58
C GLN A 187 25.84 0.70 -19.71
N LEU A 188 24.78 1.50 -19.78
CA LEU A 188 23.81 1.46 -20.88
C LEU A 188 24.26 2.26 -22.11
N GLN A 189 25.40 2.98 -22.02
CA GLN A 189 25.92 3.85 -23.09
C GLN A 189 24.87 4.84 -23.62
N LEU A 190 24.13 5.50 -22.71
CA LEU A 190 23.10 6.46 -23.07
C LEU A 190 23.72 7.70 -23.74
N LYS A 191 23.24 8.03 -24.94
CA LYS A 191 23.76 9.14 -25.74
C LYS A 191 23.25 10.48 -25.24
N ASP A 192 24.16 11.39 -24.89
CA ASP A 192 23.85 12.77 -24.46
C ASP A 192 22.71 12.81 -23.43
N ALA A 193 22.75 11.87 -22.46
CA ALA A 193 21.66 11.56 -21.57
C ALA A 193 21.15 12.79 -20.78
N LYS A 194 19.88 13.13 -20.95
CA LYS A 194 19.20 14.07 -20.07
C LYS A 194 18.67 13.36 -18.84
N VAL A 195 19.02 13.86 -17.65
CA VAL A 195 18.64 13.26 -16.37
C VAL A 195 17.50 14.06 -15.74
N PHE A 196 16.38 13.40 -15.46
CA PHE A 196 15.26 13.97 -14.76
C PHE A 196 15.09 13.30 -13.40
N VAL A 197 15.12 14.10 -12.34
CA VAL A 197 14.94 13.61 -10.96
C VAL A 197 13.69 14.25 -10.39
N ASN A 198 12.68 13.42 -10.11
CA ASN A 198 11.49 13.87 -9.40
C ASN A 198 11.71 13.74 -7.89
N SER A 199 10.93 14.51 -7.15
CA SER A 199 10.90 14.37 -5.68
C SER A 199 10.63 12.92 -5.27
N PHE A 200 11.39 12.46 -4.28
CA PHE A 200 11.18 11.17 -3.61
C PHE A 200 10.09 11.23 -2.54
N ASP A 201 9.51 12.41 -2.32
CA ASP A 201 8.46 12.55 -1.29
C ASP A 201 7.17 11.82 -1.65
N ARG A 202 6.74 10.98 -0.74
CA ARG A 202 5.46 10.29 -0.74
C ARG A 202 4.62 10.81 0.43
N HIS A 203 4.10 12.04 0.27
CA HIS A 203 3.38 12.78 1.30
C HIS A 203 2.16 12.00 1.87
N ASN A 204 1.56 11.13 1.07
CA ASN A 204 0.44 10.29 1.47
C ASN A 204 0.83 9.07 2.34
N ILE A 205 2.13 8.78 2.54
CA ILE A 205 2.57 7.67 3.40
C ILE A 205 2.96 8.22 4.78
N SER A 206 2.32 7.74 5.83
CA SER A 206 2.70 8.02 7.23
C SER A 206 3.77 7.01 7.68
N TYR A 207 4.84 7.49 8.32
CA TYR A 207 5.94 6.63 8.79
C TYR A 207 5.88 6.45 10.31
N GLN A 208 5.81 5.21 10.76
CA GLN A 208 5.85 4.84 12.18
C GLN A 208 6.91 3.76 12.41
N ILE A 209 7.89 4.04 13.28
CA ILE A 209 8.98 3.12 13.61
C ILE A 209 9.02 2.91 15.12
N LEU A 210 8.83 1.66 15.54
CA LEU A 210 8.75 1.26 16.93
C LEU A 210 9.89 0.30 17.30
N GLU A 211 10.26 0.32 18.57
CA GLU A 211 11.05 -0.76 19.14
C GLU A 211 10.16 -2.02 19.28
N ARG A 212 10.68 -3.19 18.86
CA ARG A 212 9.94 -4.44 18.95
C ARG A 212 9.95 -4.99 20.39
N ASP A 213 8.83 -4.84 21.06
CA ASP A 213 8.46 -5.51 22.30
C ASP A 213 7.13 -6.20 22.06
N HIS A 214 6.99 -7.48 22.39
CA HIS A 214 5.75 -8.26 22.06
C HIS A 214 5.24 -8.08 20.61
N GLY A 215 6.14 -8.14 19.61
CA GLY A 215 5.91 -7.71 18.21
C GLY A 215 4.63 -8.21 17.55
N ASN A 216 4.19 -9.46 17.82
CA ASN A 216 2.93 -9.96 17.27
C ASN A 216 1.72 -9.14 17.77
N GLN A 217 1.74 -8.76 19.06
CA GLN A 217 0.69 -7.92 19.66
C GLN A 217 0.71 -6.52 19.03
N GLN A 218 1.87 -5.91 18.93
CA GLN A 218 2.03 -4.60 18.28
C GLN A 218 1.53 -4.60 16.83
N LEU A 219 1.83 -5.66 16.06
CA LEU A 219 1.37 -5.78 14.69
C LEU A 219 -0.15 -5.90 14.58
N ILE A 220 -0.78 -6.76 15.40
CA ILE A 220 -2.23 -6.94 15.32
C ILE A 220 -3.00 -5.73 15.83
N GLU A 221 -2.48 -5.02 16.83
CA GLU A 221 -3.06 -3.75 17.29
C GLU A 221 -3.01 -2.67 16.20
N PHE A 222 -1.86 -2.52 15.54
CA PHE A 222 -1.74 -1.62 14.39
C PHE A 222 -2.77 -1.95 13.30
N ILE A 223 -2.87 -3.23 12.90
CA ILE A 223 -3.81 -3.64 11.85
C ILE A 223 -5.26 -3.42 12.29
N ARG A 224 -5.65 -3.81 13.50
CA ARG A 224 -7.02 -3.66 13.98
C ARG A 224 -7.46 -2.21 14.18
N SER A 225 -6.55 -1.35 14.65
CA SER A 225 -6.87 0.04 14.95
C SER A 225 -6.95 0.91 13.70
N LYS A 226 -6.10 0.66 12.68
CA LYS A 226 -5.99 1.52 11.50
C LYS A 226 -6.49 0.87 10.21
N HIS A 227 -6.34 -0.45 10.10
CA HIS A 227 -6.54 -1.21 8.85
C HIS A 227 -7.41 -2.46 9.04
N PRO A 228 -8.59 -2.37 9.65
CA PRO A 228 -9.41 -3.55 9.99
C PRO A 228 -9.82 -4.37 8.75
N ASN A 229 -10.00 -3.74 7.58
CA ASN A 229 -10.49 -4.37 6.35
C ASN A 229 -9.62 -4.05 5.14
N ASP A 230 -8.38 -3.59 5.35
CA ASP A 230 -7.53 -3.12 4.27
C ASP A 230 -6.54 -4.21 3.81
N ALA A 231 -6.18 -4.17 2.53
CA ALA A 231 -5.06 -4.93 2.00
C ALA A 231 -3.72 -4.36 2.48
N GLY A 232 -2.80 -5.26 2.82
CA GLY A 232 -1.48 -4.86 3.32
C GLY A 232 -0.38 -5.86 3.02
N ILE A 233 0.86 -5.43 3.23
CA ILE A 233 2.05 -6.27 3.09
C ILE A 233 2.82 -6.26 4.41
N VAL A 234 3.19 -7.45 4.91
CA VAL A 234 4.01 -7.62 6.11
C VAL A 234 5.34 -8.28 5.73
N TYR A 235 6.45 -7.57 5.87
CA TYR A 235 7.78 -8.10 5.57
C TYR A 235 8.42 -8.74 6.78
N CYS A 236 8.93 -9.97 6.60
CA CYS A 236 9.68 -10.75 7.57
C CYS A 236 11.02 -11.23 7.00
N LEU A 237 12.04 -11.34 7.84
CA LEU A 237 13.38 -11.70 7.39
C LEU A 237 13.53 -13.19 7.01
N SER A 238 12.78 -14.11 7.64
CA SER A 238 12.91 -15.54 7.44
C SER A 238 11.59 -16.22 7.04
N ARG A 239 11.69 -17.34 6.28
CA ARG A 239 10.54 -18.16 5.86
C ARG A 239 9.67 -18.60 7.03
N LYS A 240 10.32 -19.14 8.10
CA LYS A 240 9.63 -19.58 9.32
C LYS A 240 8.85 -18.45 9.98
N LYS A 241 9.41 -17.24 9.98
CA LYS A 241 8.72 -16.05 10.54
C LYS A 241 7.53 -15.65 9.67
N VAL A 242 7.65 -15.74 8.36
CA VAL A 242 6.54 -15.49 7.41
C VAL A 242 5.37 -16.42 7.73
N GLU A 243 5.60 -17.73 7.77
CA GLU A 243 4.55 -18.73 8.04
C GLU A 243 3.91 -18.52 9.42
N SER A 244 4.72 -18.37 10.48
CA SER A 244 4.20 -18.14 11.84
C SER A 244 3.44 -16.83 12.01
N THR A 245 3.82 -15.77 11.27
CA THR A 245 3.10 -14.49 11.33
C THR A 245 1.79 -14.56 10.55
N ALA A 246 1.77 -15.21 9.38
CA ALA A 246 0.54 -15.44 8.62
C ALA A 246 -0.48 -16.27 9.45
N ASP A 247 -0.03 -17.35 10.06
CA ASP A 247 -0.87 -18.16 10.97
C ASP A 247 -1.41 -17.35 12.14
N PHE A 248 -0.58 -16.49 12.73
CA PHE A 248 -1.01 -15.61 13.82
C PHE A 248 -2.10 -14.64 13.38
N LEU A 249 -1.95 -13.99 12.22
CA LEU A 249 -2.94 -13.06 11.68
C LEU A 249 -4.25 -13.77 11.33
N ASN A 250 -4.19 -14.96 10.72
CA ASN A 250 -5.37 -15.77 10.42
C ASN A 250 -6.14 -16.17 11.69
N LYS A 251 -5.44 -16.59 12.75
CA LYS A 251 -6.06 -16.90 14.07
C LYS A 251 -6.70 -15.66 14.73
N ASN A 252 -6.30 -14.47 14.32
CA ASN A 252 -6.83 -13.21 14.81
C ASN A 252 -7.88 -12.58 13.88
N GLY A 253 -8.43 -13.34 12.94
CA GLY A 253 -9.55 -12.95 12.09
C GLY A 253 -9.18 -12.10 10.87
N ARG A 254 -7.90 -12.14 10.41
CA ARG A 254 -7.46 -11.47 9.20
C ARG A 254 -7.06 -12.50 8.15
N THR A 255 -7.44 -12.30 6.90
CA THR A 255 -6.98 -13.13 5.79
C THR A 255 -5.52 -12.82 5.48
N ALA A 256 -4.60 -13.73 5.84
CA ALA A 256 -3.16 -13.54 5.65
C ALA A 256 -2.55 -14.73 4.90
N LEU A 257 -1.85 -14.45 3.80
CA LEU A 257 -1.23 -15.43 2.92
C LEU A 257 0.30 -15.36 3.05
N PRO A 258 1.00 -16.47 3.36
CA PRO A 258 2.46 -16.50 3.38
C PRO A 258 3.04 -16.48 1.96
N TYR A 259 4.18 -15.79 1.76
CA TYR A 259 4.86 -15.75 0.47
C TYR A 259 6.39 -15.72 0.61
N HIS A 260 7.07 -16.77 0.13
CA HIS A 260 8.53 -16.84 0.14
C HIS A 260 9.06 -17.81 -0.92
N ALA A 261 10.35 -17.73 -1.24
CA ALA A 261 11.00 -18.49 -2.30
C ALA A 261 10.98 -20.03 -2.08
N GLY A 262 10.73 -20.49 -0.85
CA GLY A 262 10.61 -21.93 -0.55
C GLY A 262 9.28 -22.55 -0.97
N MET A 263 8.28 -21.75 -1.37
CA MET A 263 6.98 -22.24 -1.83
C MET A 263 7.03 -22.65 -3.31
N SER A 264 6.11 -23.53 -3.73
CA SER A 264 5.97 -23.92 -5.14
C SER A 264 5.63 -22.69 -6.02
N ALA A 265 6.04 -22.71 -7.28
CA ALA A 265 5.71 -21.64 -8.22
C ALA A 265 4.19 -21.48 -8.38
N ALA A 266 3.45 -22.59 -8.41
CA ALA A 266 1.99 -22.59 -8.52
C ALA A 266 1.32 -21.91 -7.31
N THR A 267 1.71 -22.25 -6.08
CA THR A 267 1.18 -21.61 -4.86
C THR A 267 1.51 -20.13 -4.79
N ARG A 268 2.73 -19.74 -5.21
CA ARG A 268 3.11 -18.33 -5.25
C ARG A 268 2.26 -17.54 -6.26
N ALA A 269 2.02 -18.09 -7.44
CA ALA A 269 1.17 -17.48 -8.45
C ALA A 269 -0.29 -17.36 -7.97
N GLU A 270 -0.82 -18.40 -7.31
CA GLU A 270 -2.16 -18.38 -6.72
C GLU A 270 -2.29 -17.28 -5.65
N TYR A 271 -1.37 -17.23 -4.69
CA TYR A 271 -1.44 -16.23 -3.59
C TYR A 271 -1.23 -14.81 -4.09
N GLN A 272 -0.36 -14.62 -5.10
CA GLN A 272 -0.21 -13.33 -5.75
C GLN A 272 -1.51 -12.92 -6.46
N LYS A 273 -2.15 -13.82 -7.21
CA LYS A 273 -3.42 -13.55 -7.87
C LYS A 273 -4.52 -13.19 -6.85
N ARG A 274 -4.64 -13.95 -5.77
CA ARG A 274 -5.59 -13.65 -4.69
C ARG A 274 -5.34 -12.27 -4.10
N PHE A 275 -4.11 -11.93 -3.78
CA PHE A 275 -3.76 -10.60 -3.26
C PHE A 275 -4.12 -9.47 -4.23
N LEU A 276 -3.95 -9.66 -5.54
CA LEU A 276 -4.29 -8.64 -6.53
C LEU A 276 -5.80 -8.43 -6.64
N VAL A 277 -6.59 -9.49 -6.48
CA VAL A 277 -8.06 -9.46 -6.65
C VAL A 277 -8.78 -9.11 -5.34
N GLU A 278 -8.39 -9.73 -4.23
CA GLU A 278 -9.04 -9.56 -2.92
C GLU A 278 -8.64 -8.21 -2.31
N GLU A 279 -9.59 -7.50 -1.70
CA GLU A 279 -9.37 -6.13 -1.23
C GLU A 279 -8.92 -6.03 0.24
N ASP A 280 -9.07 -7.09 1.03
CA ASP A 280 -8.77 -7.15 2.46
C ASP A 280 -7.64 -8.13 2.82
N THR A 281 -7.01 -8.75 1.81
CA THR A 281 -5.97 -9.76 1.99
C THR A 281 -4.64 -9.13 2.37
N ILE A 282 -3.98 -9.73 3.35
CA ILE A 282 -2.62 -9.39 3.79
C ILE A 282 -1.64 -10.42 3.22
N ILE A 283 -0.59 -9.97 2.56
CA ILE A 283 0.56 -10.82 2.23
C ILE A 283 1.61 -10.71 3.33
N VAL A 284 2.00 -11.84 3.92
CA VAL A 284 3.16 -11.92 4.81
C VAL A 284 4.31 -12.53 4.04
N ALA A 285 5.38 -11.78 3.84
CA ALA A 285 6.40 -12.17 2.87
C ALA A 285 7.85 -11.94 3.33
N THR A 286 8.78 -12.66 2.70
CA THR A 286 10.18 -12.22 2.61
C THR A 286 10.33 -11.23 1.46
N ILE A 287 11.54 -10.69 1.26
CA ILE A 287 11.88 -9.84 0.10
C ILE A 287 11.55 -10.50 -1.26
N ALA A 288 11.23 -11.81 -1.29
CA ALA A 288 10.81 -12.51 -2.50
C ALA A 288 9.45 -12.00 -3.04
N PHE A 289 8.61 -11.40 -2.20
CA PHE A 289 7.42 -10.65 -2.60
C PHE A 289 7.81 -9.19 -2.78
N GLY A 290 8.47 -8.93 -3.88
CA GLY A 290 9.11 -7.66 -4.10
C GLY A 290 8.70 -7.02 -5.42
N MET A 291 9.67 -6.83 -6.32
CA MET A 291 9.44 -6.20 -7.62
C MET A 291 8.28 -6.86 -8.38
N GLY A 292 7.48 -6.07 -9.06
CA GLY A 292 6.36 -6.54 -9.89
C GLY A 292 4.97 -6.52 -9.22
N ILE A 293 4.85 -6.09 -7.98
CA ILE A 293 3.54 -5.89 -7.35
C ILE A 293 3.11 -4.44 -7.56
N ASP A 294 2.05 -4.25 -8.35
CA ASP A 294 1.51 -2.93 -8.71
C ASP A 294 0.05 -2.73 -8.25
N LYS A 295 -0.35 -3.36 -7.13
CA LYS A 295 -1.65 -3.14 -6.51
C LYS A 295 -1.69 -1.70 -5.94
N PRO A 296 -2.55 -0.80 -6.46
CA PRO A 296 -2.52 0.62 -6.08
C PRO A 296 -3.09 0.89 -4.68
N ASN A 297 -4.04 0.09 -4.24
CA ASN A 297 -4.79 0.26 -2.99
C ASN A 297 -4.24 -0.56 -1.81
N VAL A 298 -2.93 -0.78 -1.74
CA VAL A 298 -2.28 -1.29 -0.53
C VAL A 298 -2.28 -0.19 0.52
N ARG A 299 -3.00 -0.38 1.63
CA ARG A 299 -3.16 0.65 2.65
C ARG A 299 -2.04 0.68 3.68
N PHE A 300 -1.32 -0.42 3.85
CA PHE A 300 -0.16 -0.44 4.73
C PHE A 300 0.95 -1.38 4.27
N VAL A 301 2.18 -1.00 4.60
CA VAL A 301 3.35 -1.88 4.55
C VAL A 301 3.98 -1.93 5.93
N ALA A 302 4.00 -3.14 6.52
CA ALA A 302 4.55 -3.38 7.84
C ALA A 302 5.87 -4.16 7.76
N HIS A 303 6.94 -3.60 8.33
CA HIS A 303 8.21 -4.31 8.50
C HIS A 303 8.27 -4.94 9.89
N PHE A 304 8.10 -6.25 9.94
CA PHE A 304 8.21 -7.04 11.17
C PHE A 304 9.64 -7.50 11.47
N SER A 305 10.56 -7.12 10.63
CA SER A 305 12.02 -7.22 10.77
C SER A 305 12.68 -6.07 10.02
N LEU A 306 13.87 -5.68 10.45
CA LEU A 306 14.63 -4.60 9.81
C LEU A 306 14.96 -4.97 8.35
N PRO A 307 14.69 -4.12 7.35
CA PRO A 307 15.14 -4.31 5.97
C PRO A 307 16.67 -4.15 5.86
N LYS A 308 17.25 -4.46 4.70
CA LYS A 308 18.71 -4.46 4.53
C LYS A 308 19.33 -3.05 4.58
N ASN A 309 18.63 -2.06 4.05
CA ASN A 309 19.10 -0.68 3.92
C ASN A 309 17.91 0.27 3.67
N ILE A 310 18.18 1.58 3.60
CA ILE A 310 17.17 2.60 3.35
C ILE A 310 16.52 2.45 1.97
N GLU A 311 17.28 2.10 0.94
CA GLU A 311 16.75 1.94 -0.42
C GLU A 311 15.69 0.83 -0.47
N SER A 312 15.99 -0.32 0.16
CA SER A 312 15.01 -1.43 0.29
C SER A 312 13.78 -0.97 1.09
N TYR A 313 13.99 -0.29 2.23
CA TYR A 313 12.90 0.25 3.04
C TYR A 313 12.01 1.20 2.24
N TYR A 314 12.61 2.14 1.51
CA TYR A 314 11.89 3.10 0.67
C TYR A 314 11.12 2.41 -0.46
N GLN A 315 11.74 1.46 -1.15
CA GLN A 315 11.11 0.71 -2.24
C GLN A 315 9.95 -0.17 -1.75
N GLU A 316 10.12 -0.81 -0.59
CA GLU A 316 9.12 -1.68 0.02
C GLU A 316 7.95 -0.87 0.58
N THR A 317 8.19 0.22 1.31
CA THR A 317 7.16 1.13 1.80
C THR A 317 6.46 1.87 0.67
N GLY A 318 7.16 2.17 -0.43
CA GLY A 318 6.63 2.80 -1.64
C GLY A 318 5.54 1.99 -2.36
N ARG A 319 5.30 0.72 -1.96
CA ARG A 319 4.17 -0.10 -2.46
C ARG A 319 2.84 0.34 -1.88
N ALA A 320 2.85 1.01 -0.72
CA ALA A 320 1.64 1.54 -0.11
C ALA A 320 1.14 2.80 -0.85
N GLY A 321 -0.18 2.94 -0.95
CA GLY A 321 -0.85 4.15 -1.43
C GLY A 321 -0.41 4.63 -2.81
N ARG A 322 -0.23 3.75 -3.79
CA ARG A 322 0.16 4.14 -5.17
C ARG A 322 -0.93 4.93 -5.89
N ASP A 323 -2.16 4.80 -5.45
CA ASP A 323 -3.32 5.59 -5.89
C ASP A 323 -3.36 7.02 -5.31
N GLY A 324 -2.36 7.39 -4.49
CA GLY A 324 -2.28 8.69 -3.82
C GLY A 324 -3.12 8.79 -2.56
N GLN A 325 -3.91 7.76 -2.20
CA GLN A 325 -4.68 7.75 -0.96
C GLN A 325 -3.79 7.53 0.26
N PRO A 326 -4.21 7.95 1.47
CA PRO A 326 -3.48 7.74 2.70
C PRO A 326 -3.07 6.28 2.91
N ALA A 327 -1.84 6.08 3.37
CA ALA A 327 -1.30 4.76 3.65
C ALA A 327 -0.25 4.84 4.77
N ASP A 328 0.00 3.73 5.46
CA ASP A 328 0.93 3.65 6.57
C ASP A 328 2.14 2.76 6.25
N ALA A 329 3.33 3.25 6.59
CA ALA A 329 4.57 2.50 6.65
C ALA A 329 4.92 2.27 8.13
N TRP A 330 4.67 1.05 8.62
CA TRP A 330 4.90 0.66 10.00
C TRP A 330 6.12 -0.26 10.12
N MET A 331 6.96 -0.08 11.13
CA MET A 331 8.08 -0.96 11.39
C MET A 331 8.26 -1.22 12.89
N ALA A 332 8.41 -2.50 13.26
CA ALA A 332 8.85 -2.91 14.58
C ALA A 332 10.19 -3.65 14.46
N TYR A 333 11.28 -3.02 14.89
CA TYR A 333 12.63 -3.60 14.80
C TYR A 333 13.22 -3.87 16.18
N GLY A 334 14.18 -4.79 16.23
CA GLY A 334 14.91 -5.11 17.45
C GLY A 334 16.42 -5.22 17.19
N TYR A 335 17.22 -5.08 18.24
CA TYR A 335 18.69 -5.22 18.11
C TYR A 335 19.13 -6.55 17.50
N GLN A 336 18.37 -7.62 17.70
CA GLN A 336 18.64 -8.93 17.09
C GLN A 336 18.62 -8.88 15.57
N ASP A 337 17.76 -8.04 14.98
CA ASP A 337 17.71 -7.85 13.52
C ASP A 337 19.02 -7.20 13.04
N VAL A 338 19.53 -6.20 13.79
CA VAL A 338 20.79 -5.52 13.49
C VAL A 338 21.96 -6.51 13.53
N VAL A 339 22.05 -7.30 14.61
CA VAL A 339 23.10 -8.32 14.77
C VAL A 339 23.07 -9.30 13.59
N LEU A 340 21.88 -9.85 13.29
CA LEU A 340 21.71 -10.84 12.23
C LEU A 340 22.06 -10.28 10.84
N LEU A 341 21.66 -9.02 10.53
CA LEU A 341 22.02 -8.40 9.26
C LEU A 341 23.52 -8.14 9.13
N ARG A 342 24.19 -7.72 10.21
CA ARG A 342 25.65 -7.56 10.23
C ARG A 342 26.35 -8.89 10.01
N GLN A 343 25.83 -9.99 10.61
CA GLN A 343 26.32 -11.35 10.37
C GLN A 343 26.22 -11.73 8.89
N PHE A 344 25.06 -11.51 8.26
CA PHE A 344 24.90 -11.80 6.85
C PHE A 344 25.87 -11.01 5.96
N ILE A 345 26.14 -9.74 6.28
CA ILE A 345 27.11 -8.94 5.56
C ILE A 345 28.51 -9.50 5.73
N SER A 346 28.94 -9.76 6.98
CA SER A 346 30.28 -10.25 7.31
C SER A 346 30.54 -11.65 6.74
N GLY A 347 29.54 -12.54 6.81
CA GLY A 347 29.61 -13.91 6.27
C GLY A 347 29.43 -14.04 4.76
N SER A 348 29.14 -12.94 4.04
CA SER A 348 29.02 -12.95 2.58
C SER A 348 30.38 -13.12 1.89
N ASN A 349 30.36 -13.64 0.65
CA ASN A 349 31.55 -13.78 -0.19
C ASN A 349 31.97 -12.45 -0.86
N ALA A 350 31.36 -11.31 -0.48
CA ALA A 350 31.68 -10.02 -1.04
C ALA A 350 33.09 -9.55 -0.63
N GLU A 351 33.70 -8.72 -1.48
CA GLU A 351 35.00 -8.07 -1.15
C GLU A 351 34.85 -7.14 0.05
N ASP A 352 35.92 -6.94 0.82
CA ASP A 352 35.91 -6.12 2.04
C ASP A 352 35.46 -4.67 1.78
N ALA A 353 35.81 -4.10 0.62
CA ALA A 353 35.35 -2.79 0.21
C ALA A 353 33.81 -2.75 0.06
N HIS A 354 33.24 -3.79 -0.53
CA HIS A 354 31.79 -3.92 -0.70
C HIS A 354 31.09 -4.15 0.64
N LYS A 355 31.65 -5.01 1.52
CA LYS A 355 31.12 -5.21 2.88
C LYS A 355 31.05 -3.91 3.66
N ARG A 356 32.07 -3.05 3.56
CA ARG A 356 32.06 -1.71 4.20
C ARG A 356 30.90 -0.85 3.71
N VAL A 357 30.64 -0.86 2.41
CA VAL A 357 29.49 -0.11 1.85
C VAL A 357 28.16 -0.65 2.37
N LEU A 358 28.00 -1.98 2.45
CA LEU A 358 26.78 -2.60 2.98
C LEU A 358 26.58 -2.28 4.46
N HIS A 359 27.67 -2.27 5.27
CA HIS A 359 27.61 -1.85 6.67
C HIS A 359 27.18 -0.38 6.81
N ASN A 360 27.76 0.54 6.00
CA ASN A 360 27.39 1.95 6.02
C ASN A 360 25.92 2.17 5.63
N LYS A 361 25.41 1.43 4.64
CA LYS A 361 24.00 1.47 4.24
C LYS A 361 23.07 0.97 5.36
N LEU A 362 23.45 -0.09 6.05
CA LEU A 362 22.71 -0.59 7.22
C LEU A 362 22.74 0.43 8.36
N ASP A 363 23.89 1.06 8.62
CA ASP A 363 24.04 2.08 9.66
C ASP A 363 23.12 3.28 9.39
N SER A 364 23.04 3.75 8.15
CA SER A 364 22.11 4.82 7.77
C SER A 364 20.64 4.45 8.06
N LEU A 365 20.24 3.19 7.84
CA LEU A 365 18.89 2.72 8.19
C LEU A 365 18.68 2.69 9.71
N ILE A 366 19.69 2.28 10.46
CA ILE A 366 19.64 2.26 11.93
C ILE A 366 19.51 3.71 12.46
N ASP A 367 20.26 4.64 11.90
CA ASP A 367 20.13 6.06 12.22
C ASP A 367 18.72 6.59 11.94
N LEU A 368 18.10 6.20 10.81
CA LEU A 368 16.69 6.50 10.55
C LEU A 368 15.77 5.95 11.64
N CYS A 369 16.02 4.74 12.16
CA CYS A 369 15.19 4.12 13.20
C CYS A 369 15.35 4.78 14.56
N GLU A 370 16.57 5.20 14.93
CA GLU A 370 16.90 5.69 16.28
C GLU A 370 16.72 7.20 16.45
N GLN A 371 16.74 7.95 15.37
CA GLN A 371 16.63 9.41 15.45
C GLN A 371 15.31 9.89 16.05
N SER A 372 15.33 11.12 16.56
CA SER A 372 14.17 11.82 17.13
C SER A 372 13.67 12.99 16.26
N SER A 373 14.34 13.25 15.14
CA SER A 373 13.93 14.24 14.13
C SER A 373 12.90 13.63 13.16
N CYS A 374 12.38 14.43 12.25
CA CYS A 374 11.42 13.99 11.26
C CYS A 374 11.97 12.81 10.40
N ARG A 375 11.27 11.68 10.39
CA ARG A 375 11.66 10.49 9.62
C ARG A 375 11.77 10.79 8.13
N ARG A 376 10.81 11.56 7.60
CA ARG A 376 10.76 11.89 6.17
C ARG A 376 11.91 12.81 5.76
N GLN A 377 12.28 13.79 6.57
CA GLN A 377 13.45 14.63 6.30
C GLN A 377 14.73 13.80 6.16
N THR A 378 14.94 12.84 7.05
CA THR A 378 16.10 11.97 6.97
C THR A 378 16.05 11.01 5.79
N LEU A 379 14.87 10.46 5.50
CA LEU A 379 14.68 9.57 4.36
C LEU A 379 14.95 10.30 3.03
N LEU A 380 14.42 11.51 2.85
CA LEU A 380 14.64 12.34 1.67
C LEU A 380 16.10 12.82 1.58
N GLY A 381 16.67 13.24 2.73
CA GLY A 381 18.08 13.64 2.81
C GLY A 381 19.05 12.55 2.38
N TYR A 382 18.74 11.28 2.64
CA TYR A 382 19.52 10.14 2.16
C TYR A 382 19.58 10.07 0.61
N PHE A 383 18.49 10.47 -0.06
CA PHE A 383 18.42 10.56 -1.53
C PHE A 383 18.87 11.92 -2.09
N GLY A 384 19.42 12.81 -1.25
CA GLY A 384 19.91 14.12 -1.64
C GLY A 384 18.82 15.19 -1.80
N GLU A 385 17.60 14.94 -1.28
CA GLU A 385 16.49 15.89 -1.31
C GLU A 385 16.30 16.54 0.07
N GLU A 386 16.24 17.87 0.08
CA GLU A 386 16.04 18.65 1.31
C GLU A 386 14.56 18.97 1.51
N LEU A 387 14.00 18.50 2.61
CA LEU A 387 12.67 18.91 3.09
C LEU A 387 12.84 19.98 4.16
N LYS A 388 12.46 21.25 3.86
CA LYS A 388 12.70 22.41 4.72
C LYS A 388 12.01 22.28 6.08
N ASP A 389 10.74 21.88 6.09
CA ASP A 389 9.93 21.77 7.29
C ASP A 389 9.69 20.31 7.69
N PRO A 390 9.51 19.98 8.98
CA PRO A 390 9.07 18.66 9.41
C PRO A 390 7.76 18.25 8.73
N CYS A 391 7.62 16.98 8.35
CA CYS A 391 6.51 16.52 7.51
C CYS A 391 5.12 16.55 8.19
N GLY A 392 5.06 16.68 9.52
CA GLY A 392 3.78 16.64 10.27
C GLY A 392 3.03 15.30 10.26
N ASN A 393 3.56 14.27 9.55
CA ASN A 393 2.87 13.01 9.28
C ASN A 393 3.71 11.76 9.63
N CYS A 394 4.78 11.87 10.39
CA CYS A 394 5.50 10.71 10.91
C CYS A 394 5.38 10.65 12.44
N ASP A 395 5.68 9.50 13.02
CA ASP A 395 5.64 9.26 14.47
C ASP A 395 6.37 10.35 15.28
N ASN A 396 7.58 10.73 14.86
CA ASN A 396 8.37 11.75 15.54
C ASN A 396 7.81 13.18 15.39
N CYS A 397 7.03 13.47 14.34
CA CYS A 397 6.35 14.77 14.18
C CYS A 397 5.04 14.82 14.98
N LEU A 398 4.28 13.73 14.98
CA LEU A 398 3.01 13.62 15.67
C LEU A 398 3.19 13.50 17.20
N ASN A 399 4.20 12.73 17.63
CA ASN A 399 4.56 12.49 19.02
C ASN A 399 6.07 12.70 19.21
N PRO A 400 6.56 13.95 19.27
CA PRO A 400 7.98 14.22 19.41
C PRO A 400 8.55 13.52 20.67
N PRO A 401 9.55 12.63 20.51
CA PRO A 401 10.10 11.92 21.65
C PRO A 401 10.94 12.84 22.54
N ASP A 402 10.68 12.80 23.83
CA ASP A 402 11.58 13.41 24.83
C ASP A 402 12.93 12.71 24.76
N LYS A 403 14.01 13.50 24.75
CA LYS A 403 15.38 13.01 24.85
C LYS A 403 15.84 13.04 26.30
N MET A 404 16.54 11.98 26.73
CA MET A 404 17.20 11.92 28.02
C MET A 404 18.71 11.75 27.81
N GLU A 405 19.50 12.63 28.39
CA GLU A 405 20.95 12.46 28.43
C GLU A 405 21.30 11.32 29.37
N VAL A 406 22.05 10.34 28.88
CA VAL A 406 22.43 9.12 29.59
C VAL A 406 23.92 8.84 29.47
N THR A 407 24.74 9.89 29.30
CA THR A 407 26.19 9.80 29.10
C THR A 407 26.87 9.00 30.24
N GLU A 408 26.55 9.29 31.51
CA GLU A 408 27.09 8.57 32.65
C GLU A 408 26.70 7.08 32.65
N SER A 409 25.44 6.77 32.31
CA SER A 409 24.97 5.38 32.21
C SER A 409 25.67 4.63 31.09
N ALA A 410 25.87 5.26 29.94
CA ALA A 410 26.63 4.70 28.83
C ALA A 410 28.08 4.42 29.21
N GLN A 411 28.73 5.34 29.92
CA GLN A 411 30.10 5.15 30.45
C GLN A 411 30.15 3.99 31.46
N LYS A 412 29.17 3.86 32.37
CA LYS A 412 29.06 2.72 33.29
C LYS A 412 28.94 1.40 32.53
N ALA A 413 28.10 1.33 31.49
CA ALA A 413 27.93 0.15 30.65
C ALA A 413 29.25 -0.24 29.93
N LEU A 414 29.89 0.73 29.26
CA LEU A 414 31.18 0.51 28.60
C LEU A 414 32.28 0.07 29.58
N SER A 415 32.30 0.66 30.79
CA SER A 415 33.22 0.28 31.85
C SER A 415 33.00 -1.15 32.35
N ALA A 416 31.74 -1.60 32.44
CA ALA A 416 31.42 -2.98 32.80
C ALA A 416 31.94 -3.96 31.74
N VAL A 417 31.77 -3.65 30.44
CA VAL A 417 32.35 -4.45 29.34
C VAL A 417 33.84 -4.55 29.45
N HIS A 418 34.52 -3.42 29.68
CA HIS A 418 35.98 -3.40 29.81
C HIS A 418 36.48 -4.21 31.01
N ARG A 419 35.88 -4.02 32.20
CA ARG A 419 36.30 -4.63 33.48
C ARG A 419 35.98 -6.13 33.54
N THR A 420 35.16 -6.66 32.71
CA THR A 420 34.85 -8.09 32.56
C THR A 420 35.61 -8.72 31.40
N ASP A 421 36.72 -8.13 30.97
CA ASP A 421 37.62 -8.62 29.92
C ASP A 421 36.95 -8.81 28.56
N GLN A 422 35.81 -8.15 28.33
CA GLN A 422 35.07 -8.22 27.06
C GLN A 422 34.65 -9.66 26.65
N ARG A 423 34.33 -10.51 27.63
CA ARG A 423 34.02 -11.95 27.44
C ARG A 423 32.55 -12.31 27.67
N PHE A 424 31.71 -11.34 28.01
CA PHE A 424 30.35 -11.60 28.46
C PHE A 424 29.32 -10.87 27.62
N GLY A 425 28.16 -11.53 27.46
CA GLY A 425 27.02 -10.94 26.74
C GLY A 425 26.21 -9.98 27.62
N MET A 426 25.31 -9.24 26.97
CA MET A 426 24.51 -8.15 27.55
C MET A 426 23.85 -8.49 28.88
N MET A 427 23.15 -9.63 28.98
CA MET A 427 22.39 -9.97 30.18
C MET A 427 23.28 -10.17 31.41
N TYR A 428 24.43 -10.78 31.22
CA TYR A 428 25.41 -10.95 32.28
C TYR A 428 25.94 -9.59 32.77
N LEU A 429 26.25 -8.69 31.84
CA LEU A 429 26.76 -7.35 32.16
C LEU A 429 25.68 -6.52 32.88
N ILE A 430 24.42 -6.68 32.53
CA ILE A 430 23.29 -6.08 33.25
C ILE A 430 23.19 -6.62 34.67
N ASP A 431 23.35 -7.94 34.87
CA ASP A 431 23.33 -8.55 36.20
C ASP A 431 24.51 -8.05 37.05
N VAL A 432 25.70 -7.84 36.48
CA VAL A 432 26.85 -7.20 37.15
C VAL A 432 26.53 -5.74 37.54
N LEU A 433 26.02 -4.93 36.59
CA LEU A 433 25.69 -3.51 36.86
C LEU A 433 24.60 -3.36 37.94
N THR A 434 23.60 -4.24 37.91
CA THR A 434 22.49 -4.20 38.89
C THR A 434 22.87 -4.85 40.24
N GLY A 435 24.04 -5.45 40.36
CA GLY A 435 24.53 -6.07 41.62
C GLY A 435 23.76 -7.34 41.97
N LYS A 436 23.30 -8.11 40.94
CA LYS A 436 22.61 -9.37 41.19
C LYS A 436 23.56 -10.42 41.72
N GLU A 437 23.26 -11.01 42.85
CA GLU A 437 23.98 -12.15 43.37
C GLU A 437 23.72 -13.40 42.54
N ASP A 438 24.73 -13.85 41.79
CA ASP A 438 24.66 -15.02 40.90
C ASP A 438 25.96 -15.84 41.06
N GLU A 439 25.84 -17.17 41.10
CA GLU A 439 27.00 -18.07 41.25
C GLU A 439 28.04 -17.89 40.13
N ARG A 440 27.55 -17.59 38.92
CA ARG A 440 28.44 -17.32 37.77
C ARG A 440 29.24 -16.06 37.92
N ILE A 441 28.68 -15.00 38.53
CA ILE A 441 29.38 -13.74 38.86
C ILE A 441 30.43 -14.00 39.95
N LYS A 442 30.07 -14.74 41.01
CA LYS A 442 31.00 -15.14 42.08
C LYS A 442 32.13 -16.02 41.54
N LYS A 443 31.85 -16.99 40.69
CA LYS A 443 32.87 -17.85 40.08
C LYS A 443 33.90 -17.09 39.24
N ASN A 444 33.51 -15.99 38.61
CA ASN A 444 34.39 -15.12 37.83
C ASN A 444 35.03 -14.00 38.66
N GLY A 445 34.67 -13.86 39.95
CA GLY A 445 35.21 -12.82 40.84
C GLY A 445 34.68 -11.41 40.53
N HIS A 446 33.61 -11.29 39.72
CA HIS A 446 33.11 -10.00 39.25
C HIS A 446 32.27 -9.25 40.29
N GLU A 447 31.91 -9.89 41.40
CA GLU A 447 31.29 -9.23 42.57
C GLU A 447 32.26 -8.27 43.28
N LYS A 448 33.58 -8.40 43.01
CA LYS A 448 34.62 -7.54 43.57
C LYS A 448 34.99 -6.34 42.68
N LEU A 449 34.45 -6.28 41.49
CA LEU A 449 34.73 -5.19 40.57
C LEU A 449 34.06 -3.89 41.01
N ASN A 450 34.70 -2.75 40.80
CA ASN A 450 34.10 -1.44 41.08
C ASN A 450 32.85 -1.12 40.29
N VAL A 451 32.58 -1.90 39.24
CA VAL A 451 31.39 -1.81 38.40
C VAL A 451 30.21 -2.67 38.90
N PHE A 452 30.44 -3.52 39.91
CA PHE A 452 29.37 -4.35 40.47
C PHE A 452 28.38 -3.50 41.27
N GLY A 453 27.13 -3.51 40.87
CA GLY A 453 26.06 -2.79 41.56
C GLY A 453 26.03 -1.27 41.37
N ILE A 454 26.90 -0.68 40.54
CA ILE A 454 26.91 0.79 40.30
C ILE A 454 25.65 1.28 39.54
N GLY A 455 24.88 0.38 38.98
CA GLY A 455 23.66 0.65 38.20
C GLY A 455 22.39 0.12 38.87
N LYS A 456 22.43 -0.20 40.18
CA LYS A 456 21.29 -0.75 40.94
C LYS A 456 20.08 0.21 41.05
N ASP A 457 20.30 1.51 40.82
CA ASP A 457 19.31 2.57 40.80
C ASP A 457 18.43 2.56 39.58
N GLN A 458 18.82 1.81 38.55
CA GLN A 458 18.09 1.71 37.27
C GLN A 458 17.56 0.29 37.04
N THR A 459 16.46 0.22 36.27
CA THR A 459 15.80 -1.07 35.93
C THR A 459 16.63 -1.88 34.91
N LYS A 460 16.45 -3.19 34.89
CA LYS A 460 17.06 -4.05 33.85
C LYS A 460 16.62 -3.64 32.43
N THR A 461 15.41 -3.17 32.26
CA THR A 461 14.90 -2.66 30.97
C THR A 461 15.67 -1.42 30.54
N PHE A 462 15.93 -0.48 31.46
CA PHE A 462 16.77 0.70 31.18
C PHE A 462 18.16 0.29 30.70
N TRP A 463 18.85 -0.61 31.43
CA TRP A 463 20.18 -1.08 31.05
C TRP A 463 20.17 -1.82 29.71
N ARG A 464 19.12 -2.61 29.43
CA ARG A 464 18.98 -3.25 28.14
C ARG A 464 18.91 -2.23 27.01
N THR A 465 18.16 -1.14 27.20
CA THR A 465 18.09 -0.04 26.23
C THR A 465 19.45 0.62 26.02
N ILE A 466 20.20 0.91 27.11
CA ILE A 466 21.56 1.50 27.01
C ILE A 466 22.48 0.60 26.20
N PHE A 467 22.60 -0.69 26.54
CA PHE A 467 23.46 -1.61 25.81
C PHE A 467 23.07 -1.73 24.34
N ARG A 468 21.77 -1.76 24.07
CA ARG A 468 21.25 -1.84 22.71
C ARG A 468 21.62 -0.61 21.89
N GLN A 469 21.45 0.58 22.45
CA GLN A 469 21.84 1.83 21.82
C GLN A 469 23.36 1.91 21.59
N LEU A 470 24.16 1.46 22.54
CA LEU A 470 25.62 1.39 22.38
C LEU A 470 26.07 0.43 21.27
N ILE A 471 25.35 -0.70 21.08
CA ILE A 471 25.59 -1.63 19.97
C ILE A 471 25.14 -1.00 18.64
N THR A 472 23.99 -0.37 18.64
CA THR A 472 23.39 0.29 17.47
C THR A 472 24.32 1.38 16.94
N HIS A 473 24.80 2.26 17.82
CA HIS A 473 25.73 3.34 17.47
C HIS A 473 27.20 2.89 17.35
N GLN A 474 27.45 1.59 17.34
CA GLN A 474 28.79 0.99 17.16
C GLN A 474 29.82 1.35 18.23
N HIS A 475 29.43 1.77 19.42
CA HIS A 475 30.32 1.88 20.56
C HIS A 475 30.68 0.49 21.12
N LEU A 476 29.81 -0.50 20.89
CA LEU A 476 30.01 -1.91 21.21
C LEU A 476 29.83 -2.78 19.97
N HIS A 477 30.62 -3.86 19.89
CA HIS A 477 30.50 -4.91 18.88
C HIS A 477 30.11 -6.23 19.53
N VAL A 478 29.22 -7.00 18.91
CA VAL A 478 28.84 -8.34 19.38
C VAL A 478 29.76 -9.38 18.73
N ASN A 479 30.59 -10.04 19.55
CA ASN A 479 31.50 -11.08 19.08
C ASN A 479 30.85 -12.46 19.19
N GLU A 480 30.50 -13.04 18.06
CA GLU A 480 29.80 -14.33 17.98
C GLU A 480 30.69 -15.52 18.24
N GLU A 481 31.94 -15.46 17.83
CA GLU A 481 32.93 -16.51 18.11
C GLU A 481 33.13 -16.71 19.61
N GLN A 482 32.82 -15.68 20.39
CA GLN A 482 32.86 -15.68 21.85
C GLN A 482 31.49 -15.67 22.51
N PHE A 483 30.54 -16.46 22.02
CA PHE A 483 29.18 -16.62 22.58
C PHE A 483 28.43 -15.29 22.77
N ASN A 484 28.48 -14.40 21.77
CA ASN A 484 27.86 -13.07 21.78
C ASN A 484 28.40 -12.14 22.88
N ALA A 485 29.68 -12.24 23.21
CA ALA A 485 30.34 -11.31 24.09
C ALA A 485 30.36 -9.89 23.49
N LEU A 486 30.28 -8.88 24.36
CA LEU A 486 30.35 -7.48 23.94
C LEU A 486 31.78 -6.99 24.00
N ASN A 487 32.28 -6.46 22.88
CA ASN A 487 33.60 -5.87 22.74
C ASN A 487 33.52 -4.36 22.51
N LEU A 488 34.43 -3.59 23.07
CA LEU A 488 34.57 -2.16 22.83
C LEU A 488 35.10 -1.89 21.42
N THR A 489 34.62 -0.84 20.80
CA THR A 489 35.17 -0.34 19.53
C THR A 489 36.00 0.93 19.76
N GLU A 490 36.77 1.37 18.78
CA GLU A 490 37.51 2.65 18.87
C GLU A 490 36.53 3.85 19.01
N LYS A 491 35.30 3.74 18.51
CA LYS A 491 34.27 4.78 18.58
C LYS A 491 33.78 5.08 20.00
N CYS A 492 34.00 4.18 20.98
CA CYS A 492 33.58 4.43 22.36
C CYS A 492 34.51 5.38 23.12
N ARG A 493 35.74 5.68 22.64
CA ARG A 493 36.75 6.48 23.36
C ARG A 493 36.30 7.91 23.66
N PRO A 494 35.72 8.70 22.70
CA PRO A 494 35.23 10.04 23.01
C PRO A 494 34.16 10.03 24.10
N LEU A 495 33.22 9.04 24.03
CA LEU A 495 32.14 8.89 25.00
C LEU A 495 32.71 8.55 26.40
N LEU A 496 33.67 7.63 26.50
CA LEU A 496 34.34 7.29 27.77
C LEU A 496 35.09 8.47 28.41
N LYS A 497 35.65 9.36 27.56
CA LYS A 497 36.34 10.57 28.03
C LYS A 497 35.40 11.73 28.38
N GLY A 498 34.10 11.61 28.07
CA GLY A 498 33.14 12.70 28.26
C GLY A 498 33.24 13.81 27.21
N GLU A 499 33.94 13.57 26.11
CA GLU A 499 34.04 14.47 24.95
C GLU A 499 32.77 14.42 24.08
N GLU A 500 32.00 13.33 24.20
CA GLU A 500 30.73 13.09 23.50
C GLU A 500 29.60 12.85 24.51
N LYS A 501 28.42 13.42 24.25
CA LYS A 501 27.22 13.19 25.03
C LYS A 501 26.37 12.10 24.40
N PHE A 502 25.74 11.24 25.21
CA PHE A 502 24.91 10.15 24.76
C PHE A 502 23.45 10.36 25.16
N PHE A 503 22.55 10.32 24.18
CA PHE A 503 21.13 10.55 24.37
C PHE A 503 20.33 9.33 23.94
N ILE A 504 19.28 9.02 24.68
CA ILE A 504 18.26 8.03 24.29
C ILE A 504 16.87 8.68 24.32
N LYS A 505 15.90 8.06 23.66
CA LYS A 505 14.50 8.41 23.84
C LYS A 505 14.09 8.13 25.27
N LYS A 506 13.39 9.06 25.91
CA LYS A 506 12.90 8.88 27.29
C LYS A 506 11.88 7.74 27.32
N ILE A 507 12.14 6.74 28.13
CA ILE A 507 11.23 5.62 28.34
C ILE A 507 10.07 6.13 29.19
N THR A 508 8.90 6.38 28.59
CA THR A 508 7.69 6.78 29.32
C THR A 508 6.69 5.63 29.36
N LYS A 509 6.10 5.39 30.54
CA LYS A 509 4.98 4.43 30.71
C LYS A 509 3.72 4.81 29.90
N LYS A 510 3.73 5.93 29.16
CA LYS A 510 2.64 6.46 28.36
C LYS A 510 2.59 5.98 26.90
N ASP A 511 3.58 5.22 26.47
CA ASP A 511 3.55 4.66 25.09
C ASP A 511 2.47 3.58 24.91
N GLU A 512 1.79 3.18 25.97
CA GLU A 512 0.69 2.21 25.94
C GLU A 512 -0.73 2.82 25.79
N GLU A 513 -0.92 4.13 26.02
CA GLU A 513 -2.27 4.74 26.08
C GLU A 513 -2.51 5.90 25.07
N ALA A 514 -1.56 6.30 24.24
CA ALA A 514 -1.64 7.53 23.45
C ALA A 514 -2.12 7.34 21.99
N GLU A 515 -2.70 6.21 21.60
CA GLU A 515 -3.05 5.92 20.21
C GLU A 515 -4.45 6.34 19.74
N ILE A 516 -5.21 7.10 20.50
CA ILE A 516 -6.54 7.57 20.05
C ILE A 516 -6.63 9.10 20.11
N LYS A 517 -5.92 9.79 19.24
CA LYS A 517 -6.33 11.14 18.78
C LYS A 517 -5.77 11.47 17.39
N LYS A 518 -6.61 11.19 16.40
CA LYS A 518 -6.78 11.89 15.10
C LYS A 518 -5.59 12.66 14.55
N SER A 519 -4.93 12.09 13.56
CA SER A 519 -4.26 12.87 12.52
C SER A 519 -5.31 13.38 11.51
N SER A 520 -5.67 14.63 11.59
CA SER A 520 -6.46 15.27 10.56
C SER A 520 -5.83 16.60 10.20
N LYS A 521 -5.21 16.66 9.02
CA LYS A 521 -5.18 17.84 8.16
C LYS A 521 -4.38 17.52 6.89
N GLY A 522 -5.05 16.89 5.95
CA GLY A 522 -4.83 17.01 4.53
C GLY A 522 -6.22 17.22 3.94
N ASP A 523 -6.36 17.86 2.82
CA ASP A 523 -7.63 18.01 2.08
C ASP A 523 -8.14 16.66 1.54
N ASP A 524 -8.04 15.60 2.35
CA ASP A 524 -8.53 14.28 2.04
C ASP A 524 -10.02 14.22 2.37
N TYR A 525 -10.83 13.90 1.35
CA TYR A 525 -12.25 13.64 1.52
C TYR A 525 -12.42 12.40 2.39
N GLU A 526 -12.65 12.60 3.69
CA GLU A 526 -13.14 11.54 4.59
C GLU A 526 -14.57 11.18 4.15
N LEU A 527 -14.79 9.90 3.78
CA LEU A 527 -16.12 9.37 3.52
C LEU A 527 -17.01 9.64 4.73
N LYS A 528 -18.05 10.42 4.53
CA LYS A 528 -19.06 10.64 5.56
C LYS A 528 -19.91 9.39 5.68
N ASN A 529 -20.48 9.13 6.86
CA ASN A 529 -21.27 7.92 7.11
C ASN A 529 -22.39 7.71 6.07
N TYR A 530 -22.97 8.78 5.53
CA TYR A 530 -24.01 8.69 4.50
C TYR A 530 -23.50 8.40 3.09
N ASP A 531 -22.17 8.51 2.84
CA ASP A 531 -21.54 8.19 1.56
C ASP A 531 -21.06 6.72 1.50
N LEU A 532 -20.91 6.05 2.66
CA LEU A 532 -20.46 4.66 2.74
C LEU A 532 -21.32 3.69 1.91
N PRO A 533 -22.66 3.76 1.92
CA PRO A 533 -23.48 2.85 1.10
C PRO A 533 -23.25 3.01 -0.40
N LEU A 534 -23.05 4.25 -0.89
CA LEU A 534 -22.71 4.49 -2.29
C LEU A 534 -21.31 3.96 -2.63
N TRP A 535 -20.36 4.18 -1.74
CA TRP A 535 -19.00 3.66 -1.89
C TRP A 535 -18.97 2.13 -2.03
N GLU A 536 -19.68 1.42 -1.15
CA GLU A 536 -19.75 -0.05 -1.21
C GLU A 536 -20.47 -0.53 -2.47
N ALA A 537 -21.56 0.10 -2.89
CA ALA A 537 -22.27 -0.24 -4.11
C ALA A 537 -21.41 -0.05 -5.38
N LEU A 538 -20.58 1.01 -5.43
CA LEU A 538 -19.66 1.23 -6.56
C LEU A 538 -18.51 0.21 -6.55
N LYS A 539 -18.01 -0.20 -5.37
CA LYS A 539 -17.03 -1.29 -5.23
C LYS A 539 -17.60 -2.62 -5.73
N GLU A 540 -18.84 -2.93 -5.40
CA GLU A 540 -19.52 -4.15 -5.82
C GLU A 540 -19.61 -4.22 -7.36
N VAL A 541 -20.10 -3.16 -8.02
CA VAL A 541 -20.14 -3.08 -9.49
C VAL A 541 -18.75 -3.24 -10.10
N ARG A 542 -17.73 -2.61 -9.51
CA ARG A 542 -16.33 -2.75 -9.96
C ARG A 542 -15.87 -4.20 -9.87
N THR A 543 -16.17 -4.87 -8.76
CA THR A 543 -15.75 -6.25 -8.50
C THR A 543 -16.47 -7.24 -9.44
N GLU A 544 -17.76 -7.05 -9.71
CA GLU A 544 -18.50 -7.83 -10.70
C GLU A 544 -17.87 -7.71 -12.10
N LEU A 545 -17.62 -6.49 -12.56
CA LEU A 545 -16.99 -6.21 -13.85
C LEU A 545 -15.58 -6.80 -13.96
N ALA A 546 -14.82 -6.71 -12.90
CA ALA A 546 -13.46 -7.28 -12.82
C ALA A 546 -13.51 -8.81 -12.92
N THR A 547 -14.45 -9.44 -12.24
CA THR A 547 -14.65 -10.89 -12.26
C THR A 547 -15.12 -11.36 -13.65
N GLU A 548 -16.09 -10.67 -14.28
CA GLU A 548 -16.54 -10.96 -15.65
C GLU A 548 -15.40 -10.93 -16.66
N GLN A 549 -14.41 -10.05 -16.48
CA GLN A 549 -13.30 -9.86 -17.42
C GLN A 549 -12.02 -10.57 -17.00
N GLY A 550 -12.01 -11.21 -15.82
CA GLY A 550 -10.84 -11.94 -15.31
C GLY A 550 -9.65 -11.04 -14.93
N VAL A 551 -9.91 -9.75 -14.64
CA VAL A 551 -8.89 -8.75 -14.29
C VAL A 551 -9.02 -8.30 -12.83
N PRO A 552 -7.94 -7.78 -12.19
CA PRO A 552 -8.03 -7.16 -10.87
C PRO A 552 -8.98 -5.94 -10.86
N PRO A 553 -9.73 -5.70 -9.75
CA PRO A 553 -10.71 -4.61 -9.66
C PRO A 553 -10.13 -3.22 -9.96
N TYR A 554 -8.91 -2.93 -9.53
CA TYR A 554 -8.27 -1.64 -9.76
C TYR A 554 -7.93 -1.35 -11.23
N ILE A 555 -7.91 -2.37 -12.09
CA ILE A 555 -7.74 -2.21 -13.54
C ILE A 555 -8.99 -1.59 -14.16
N ILE A 556 -10.18 -1.91 -13.64
CA ILE A 556 -11.43 -1.26 -14.04
C ILE A 556 -11.38 0.21 -13.61
N PHE A 557 -11.37 0.49 -12.29
CA PHE A 557 -11.17 1.82 -11.71
C PHE A 557 -10.41 1.75 -10.41
N SER A 558 -9.51 2.73 -10.17
CA SER A 558 -8.80 2.89 -8.90
C SER A 558 -9.75 3.36 -7.79
N ASP A 559 -9.37 3.16 -6.53
CA ASP A 559 -10.11 3.70 -5.39
C ASP A 559 -10.22 5.22 -5.45
N ALA A 560 -9.18 5.92 -5.92
CA ALA A 560 -9.22 7.36 -6.13
C ALA A 560 -10.31 7.78 -7.13
N SER A 561 -10.50 7.01 -8.21
CA SER A 561 -11.58 7.26 -9.18
C SER A 561 -12.95 7.01 -8.56
N LEU A 562 -13.12 5.92 -7.78
CA LEU A 562 -14.38 5.66 -7.08
C LEU A 562 -14.70 6.72 -6.02
N LEU A 563 -13.72 7.17 -5.24
CA LEU A 563 -13.89 8.26 -4.28
C LEU A 563 -14.32 9.56 -4.96
N GLN A 564 -13.75 9.85 -6.12
CA GLN A 564 -14.18 10.99 -6.90
C GLN A 564 -15.62 10.83 -7.42
N MET A 565 -16.03 9.63 -7.85
CA MET A 565 -17.42 9.34 -8.23
C MET A 565 -18.39 9.56 -7.05
N VAL A 566 -18.02 9.11 -5.84
CA VAL A 566 -18.81 9.37 -4.62
C VAL A 566 -18.93 10.86 -4.34
N LYS A 567 -17.84 11.62 -4.52
CA LYS A 567 -17.79 13.06 -4.26
C LYS A 567 -18.56 13.89 -5.30
N THR A 568 -18.38 13.58 -6.59
CA THR A 568 -18.93 14.40 -7.70
C THR A 568 -20.26 13.91 -8.20
N ARG A 569 -20.61 12.64 -7.92
CA ARG A 569 -21.89 11.99 -8.27
C ARG A 569 -22.32 12.20 -9.73
N PRO A 570 -21.52 11.76 -10.71
CA PRO A 570 -21.85 11.93 -12.13
C PRO A 570 -23.12 11.16 -12.48
N ILE A 571 -24.11 11.84 -13.07
CA ILE A 571 -25.42 11.29 -13.40
C ILE A 571 -25.53 10.78 -14.85
N ASP A 572 -24.57 11.13 -15.70
CA ASP A 572 -24.51 10.74 -17.10
C ASP A 572 -23.05 10.48 -17.55
N ASN A 573 -22.89 9.95 -18.76
CA ASN A 573 -21.58 9.63 -19.31
C ASN A 573 -20.71 10.86 -19.60
N ASP A 574 -21.31 12.01 -19.84
CA ASP A 574 -20.55 13.24 -20.08
C ASP A 574 -19.89 13.73 -18.80
N GLN A 575 -20.61 13.71 -17.66
CA GLN A 575 -20.04 14.01 -16.35
C GLN A 575 -19.05 12.93 -15.89
N PHE A 576 -19.30 11.66 -16.25
CA PHE A 576 -18.45 10.54 -15.89
C PHE A 576 -17.04 10.66 -16.49
N LYS A 577 -16.88 11.23 -17.67
CA LYS A 577 -15.58 11.52 -18.31
C LYS A 577 -14.70 12.52 -17.55
N TYR A 578 -15.25 13.31 -16.63
CA TYR A 578 -14.48 14.22 -15.79
C TYR A 578 -13.83 13.55 -14.59
N ILE A 579 -14.12 12.27 -14.34
CA ILE A 579 -13.48 11.50 -13.25
C ILE A 579 -12.03 11.19 -13.63
N SER A 580 -11.09 11.48 -12.74
CA SER A 580 -9.67 11.20 -12.96
C SER A 580 -9.42 9.71 -13.16
N GLY A 581 -8.67 9.35 -14.18
CA GLY A 581 -8.41 7.95 -14.56
C GLY A 581 -9.53 7.30 -15.40
N VAL A 582 -10.52 8.09 -15.86
CA VAL A 582 -11.58 7.67 -16.78
C VAL A 582 -11.32 8.30 -18.14
N GLY A 583 -10.72 7.53 -19.06
CA GLY A 583 -10.60 7.91 -20.46
C GLY A 583 -11.88 7.56 -21.25
N GLU A 584 -11.98 8.03 -22.51
CA GLU A 584 -13.15 7.81 -23.37
C GLU A 584 -13.54 6.34 -23.47
N PHE A 585 -12.58 5.44 -23.70
CA PHE A 585 -12.82 4.02 -23.81
C PHE A 585 -13.47 3.42 -22.54
N LYS A 586 -13.01 3.79 -21.35
CA LYS A 586 -13.58 3.31 -20.09
C LYS A 586 -14.93 3.95 -19.81
N ALA A 587 -15.14 5.22 -20.18
CA ALA A 587 -16.42 5.89 -20.03
C ALA A 587 -17.50 5.23 -20.90
N GLU A 588 -17.19 4.94 -22.17
CA GLU A 588 -18.11 4.23 -23.07
C GLU A 588 -18.41 2.80 -22.61
N LYS A 589 -17.40 2.10 -22.11
CA LYS A 589 -17.51 0.69 -21.72
C LYS A 589 -18.22 0.47 -20.39
N TYR A 590 -18.03 1.35 -19.42
CA TYR A 590 -18.46 1.15 -18.03
C TYR A 590 -19.38 2.24 -17.49
N GLY A 591 -19.37 3.45 -18.07
CA GLY A 591 -20.05 4.63 -17.53
C GLY A 591 -21.52 4.40 -17.19
N ASP A 592 -22.28 3.75 -18.07
CA ASP A 592 -23.71 3.47 -17.85
C ASP A 592 -23.99 2.61 -16.61
N LYS A 593 -23.10 1.65 -16.29
CA LYS A 593 -23.28 0.79 -15.11
C LYS A 593 -23.08 1.58 -13.82
N PHE A 594 -22.06 2.43 -13.77
CA PHE A 594 -21.74 3.25 -12.58
C PHE A 594 -22.73 4.41 -12.39
N THR A 595 -23.05 5.15 -13.43
CA THR A 595 -24.02 6.26 -13.37
C THR A 595 -25.42 5.79 -12.99
N LYS A 596 -25.82 4.58 -13.40
CA LYS A 596 -27.09 3.96 -12.98
C LYS A 596 -27.15 3.73 -11.46
N VAL A 597 -26.07 3.26 -10.86
CA VAL A 597 -25.98 3.06 -9.39
C VAL A 597 -26.03 4.40 -8.67
N ILE A 598 -25.27 5.38 -9.16
CA ILE A 598 -25.23 6.74 -8.58
C ILE A 598 -26.63 7.38 -8.66
N ASN A 599 -27.30 7.29 -9.80
CA ASN A 599 -28.66 7.84 -9.98
C ASN A 599 -29.69 7.17 -9.07
N LYS A 600 -29.61 5.83 -8.92
CA LYS A 600 -30.47 5.11 -7.98
C LYS A 600 -30.27 5.61 -6.54
N PHE A 601 -29.03 5.80 -6.12
CA PHE A 601 -28.68 6.30 -4.80
C PHE A 601 -29.15 7.74 -4.57
N GLU A 602 -28.95 8.64 -5.54
CA GLU A 602 -29.43 10.03 -5.49
C GLU A 602 -30.94 10.13 -5.38
N ASN A 603 -31.67 9.29 -6.13
CA ASN A 603 -33.11 9.26 -6.06
C ASN A 603 -33.60 8.78 -4.68
N GLN A 604 -32.97 7.75 -4.11
CA GLN A 604 -33.25 7.32 -2.74
C GLN A 604 -32.98 8.40 -1.69
N GLN A 605 -31.88 9.14 -1.84
CA GLN A 605 -31.58 10.25 -0.92
C GLN A 605 -32.62 11.40 -1.03
N LYS A 606 -33.07 11.73 -2.23
CA LYS A 606 -34.13 12.74 -2.43
C LYS A 606 -35.45 12.31 -1.78
N VAL A 607 -35.75 11.03 -1.83
CA VAL A 607 -36.92 10.44 -1.15
C VAL A 607 -36.74 10.50 0.37
N ASN A 608 -35.60 10.08 0.89
CA ASN A 608 -35.28 10.10 2.31
C ASN A 608 -35.23 11.53 2.90
N ALA A 609 -34.91 12.55 2.09
CA ALA A 609 -34.95 13.96 2.53
C ALA A 609 -36.36 14.47 2.84
N ARG A 610 -37.41 13.81 2.32
CA ARG A 610 -38.83 14.14 2.57
C ARG A 610 -39.37 13.50 3.84
N LEU A 611 -38.69 12.51 4.40
CA LEU A 611 -39.10 11.79 5.60
C LEU A 611 -38.59 12.47 6.87
N THR A 612 -39.41 12.43 7.94
CA THR A 612 -39.00 12.92 9.26
C THR A 612 -37.96 12.03 9.90
N ASP A 613 -37.15 12.55 10.83
CA ASP A 613 -36.11 11.76 11.49
C ASP A 613 -36.65 10.56 12.25
N THR A 614 -37.85 10.68 12.80
CA THR A 614 -38.61 9.61 13.47
C THR A 614 -38.98 8.48 12.50
N VAL A 615 -39.37 8.79 11.28
CA VAL A 615 -39.65 7.79 10.22
C VAL A 615 -38.35 7.11 9.76
N LYS A 616 -37.28 7.86 9.56
CA LYS A 616 -35.95 7.33 9.18
C LYS A 616 -35.42 6.33 10.20
N GLU A 617 -35.61 6.59 11.49
CA GLU A 617 -35.20 5.67 12.55
C GLU A 617 -35.99 4.36 12.53
N THR A 618 -37.32 4.39 12.25
CA THR A 618 -38.12 3.19 12.03
C THR A 618 -37.59 2.39 10.81
N ILE A 619 -37.36 3.05 9.69
CA ILE A 619 -36.82 2.43 8.47
C ILE A 619 -35.47 1.79 8.74
N TYR A 620 -34.59 2.46 9.50
CA TYR A 620 -33.29 1.94 9.85
C TYR A 620 -33.38 0.61 10.60
N LEU A 621 -34.20 0.54 11.65
CA LEU A 621 -34.41 -0.67 12.46
C LEU A 621 -35.07 -1.78 11.62
N PHE A 622 -36.03 -1.43 10.76
CA PHE A 622 -36.66 -2.38 9.86
C PHE A 622 -35.66 -3.01 8.88
N ASN A 623 -34.76 -2.21 8.29
CA ASN A 623 -33.69 -2.69 7.42
C ASN A 623 -32.60 -3.52 8.15
N GLN A 624 -32.54 -3.43 9.49
CA GLN A 624 -31.73 -4.34 10.32
C GLN A 624 -32.42 -5.69 10.59
N GLY A 625 -33.59 -5.93 9.98
CA GLY A 625 -34.36 -7.17 10.11
C GLY A 625 -35.24 -7.25 11.34
N GLN A 626 -35.45 -6.13 12.09
CA GLN A 626 -36.39 -6.10 13.19
C GLN A 626 -37.82 -6.09 12.67
N LYS A 627 -38.73 -6.86 13.34
CA LYS A 627 -40.15 -6.85 13.03
C LYS A 627 -40.82 -5.60 13.59
N PRO A 628 -41.99 -5.18 13.05
CA PRO A 628 -42.70 -4.01 13.53
C PRO A 628 -42.96 -4.01 15.04
N ASP A 629 -43.26 -5.16 15.64
CA ASP A 629 -43.46 -5.32 17.10
C ASP A 629 -42.19 -5.05 17.90
N ASP A 630 -41.04 -5.61 17.44
CA ASP A 630 -39.74 -5.42 18.07
C ASP A 630 -39.29 -3.94 17.95
N ILE A 631 -39.60 -3.29 16.84
CA ILE A 631 -39.34 -1.86 16.65
C ILE A 631 -40.16 -1.01 17.60
N ALA A 632 -41.44 -1.36 17.82
CA ALA A 632 -42.32 -0.67 18.75
C ALA A 632 -41.75 -0.72 20.18
N GLU A 633 -41.30 -1.90 20.62
CA GLU A 633 -40.65 -2.08 21.93
C GLU A 633 -39.30 -1.34 22.01
N THR A 634 -38.44 -1.47 20.99
CA THR A 634 -37.10 -0.85 20.96
C THR A 634 -37.19 0.66 21.06
N ARG A 635 -38.20 1.27 20.43
CA ARG A 635 -38.39 2.72 20.36
C ARG A 635 -39.35 3.29 21.40
N ASP A 636 -39.95 2.44 22.22
CA ASP A 636 -41.01 2.82 23.19
C ASP A 636 -42.15 3.63 22.53
N ILE A 637 -42.63 3.17 21.37
CA ILE A 637 -43.72 3.76 20.60
C ILE A 637 -44.83 2.73 20.31
N ASN A 638 -46.03 3.21 20.04
CA ASN A 638 -47.16 2.32 19.71
C ASN A 638 -46.92 1.64 18.34
N LEU A 639 -47.29 0.35 18.23
CA LEU A 639 -47.20 -0.44 17.00
C LEU A 639 -47.91 0.24 15.82
N ASN A 640 -49.05 0.87 16.05
CA ASN A 640 -49.75 1.66 15.01
C ASN A 640 -48.91 2.84 14.51
N THR A 641 -48.04 3.41 15.35
CA THR A 641 -47.11 4.47 14.93
C THR A 641 -46.02 3.91 14.04
N VAL A 642 -45.50 2.71 14.38
CA VAL A 642 -44.52 2.00 13.52
C VAL A 642 -45.10 1.75 12.12
N TYR A 643 -46.31 1.18 12.06
CA TYR A 643 -46.99 0.98 10.78
C TYR A 643 -47.30 2.29 10.03
N SER A 644 -47.56 3.38 10.74
CA SER A 644 -47.73 4.69 10.11
C SER A 644 -46.42 5.19 9.47
N HIS A 645 -45.28 4.98 10.14
CA HIS A 645 -43.97 5.29 9.61
C HIS A 645 -43.62 4.41 8.42
N LEU A 646 -43.94 3.11 8.46
CA LEU A 646 -43.69 2.18 7.33
C LEU A 646 -44.60 2.51 6.16
N ALA A 647 -45.85 2.86 6.38
CA ALA A 647 -46.77 3.34 5.33
C ALA A 647 -46.29 4.65 4.68
N GLU A 648 -45.75 5.59 5.47
CA GLU A 648 -45.13 6.81 4.96
C GLU A 648 -43.86 6.48 4.13
N ALA A 649 -43.07 5.51 4.57
CA ALA A 649 -41.92 5.04 3.82
C ALA A 649 -42.29 4.40 2.48
N ILE A 650 -43.36 3.61 2.43
CA ILE A 650 -43.92 3.04 1.20
C ILE A 650 -44.42 4.17 0.28
N LYS A 651 -45.20 5.09 0.83
CA LYS A 651 -45.74 6.24 0.08
C LYS A 651 -44.68 7.10 -0.58
N PHE A 652 -43.51 7.21 0.00
CA PHE A 652 -42.38 7.96 -0.57
C PHE A 652 -41.36 7.08 -1.31
N GLY A 653 -41.66 5.74 -1.45
CA GLY A 653 -40.79 4.81 -2.18
C GLY A 653 -39.46 4.47 -1.51
N SER A 654 -39.35 4.65 -0.16
CA SER A 654 -38.20 4.23 0.62
C SER A 654 -38.19 2.75 0.95
N LEU A 655 -39.38 2.12 1.01
CA LEU A 655 -39.60 0.69 1.17
C LEU A 655 -40.61 0.22 0.14
N THR A 656 -40.52 -1.04 -0.28
CA THR A 656 -41.53 -1.65 -1.12
C THR A 656 -42.67 -2.24 -0.27
N LEU A 657 -43.86 -2.26 -0.84
CA LEU A 657 -45.00 -2.82 -0.12
C LEU A 657 -44.77 -4.27 0.30
N ILE A 658 -44.26 -5.09 -0.61
CA ILE A 658 -44.02 -6.53 -0.38
C ILE A 658 -43.02 -6.76 0.76
N GLU A 659 -41.98 -5.96 0.83
CA GLU A 659 -40.98 -6.06 1.92
C GLU A 659 -41.60 -5.80 3.31
N VAL A 660 -42.61 -4.93 3.38
CA VAL A 660 -43.19 -4.52 4.66
C VAL A 660 -44.32 -5.43 5.10
N VAL A 661 -45.22 -5.82 4.18
CA VAL A 661 -46.41 -6.58 4.58
C VAL A 661 -46.26 -8.10 4.46
N GLY A 662 -45.32 -8.58 3.61
CA GLY A 662 -45.07 -10.02 3.42
C GLY A 662 -46.26 -10.80 2.86
N LEU A 663 -47.22 -10.13 2.20
CA LEU A 663 -48.40 -10.71 1.55
C LEU A 663 -48.13 -11.09 0.12
N GLU A 664 -48.85 -12.11 -0.38
CA GLU A 664 -48.84 -12.46 -1.80
C GLU A 664 -49.64 -11.42 -2.62
N GLN A 665 -49.34 -11.32 -3.91
CA GLN A 665 -49.97 -10.30 -4.79
C GLN A 665 -51.51 -10.42 -4.80
N GLU A 666 -52.05 -11.65 -4.75
CA GLU A 666 -53.47 -11.92 -4.73
C GLU A 666 -54.18 -11.33 -3.48
N GLU A 667 -53.54 -11.41 -2.31
CA GLU A 667 -54.04 -10.84 -1.07
C GLU A 667 -53.99 -9.31 -1.10
N ILE A 668 -52.95 -8.74 -1.69
CA ILE A 668 -52.82 -7.28 -1.87
C ILE A 668 -53.92 -6.78 -2.79
N ASP A 669 -54.16 -7.47 -3.90
CA ASP A 669 -55.22 -7.13 -4.88
C ASP A 669 -56.64 -7.23 -4.24
N GLU A 670 -56.89 -8.21 -3.38
CA GLU A 670 -58.15 -8.35 -2.63
C GLU A 670 -58.38 -7.15 -1.72
N ILE A 671 -57.35 -6.72 -0.96
CA ILE A 671 -57.43 -5.55 -0.09
C ILE A 671 -57.70 -4.29 -0.89
N ILE A 672 -57.05 -4.12 -2.04
CA ILE A 672 -57.23 -2.97 -2.94
C ILE A 672 -58.67 -2.94 -3.50
N GLN A 673 -59.16 -4.04 -4.03
CA GLN A 673 -60.54 -4.13 -4.56
C GLN A 673 -61.57 -3.84 -3.45
N THR A 674 -61.38 -4.37 -2.26
CA THR A 674 -62.25 -4.12 -1.11
C THR A 674 -62.21 -2.64 -0.72
N ALA A 675 -61.05 -1.99 -0.76
CA ALA A 675 -60.94 -0.56 -0.48
C ALA A 675 -61.69 0.30 -1.52
N GLU A 676 -61.68 -0.07 -2.79
CA GLU A 676 -62.46 0.61 -3.82
C GLU A 676 -63.99 0.48 -3.61
N ILE A 677 -64.45 -0.74 -3.25
CA ILE A 677 -65.89 -1.02 -3.02
C ILE A 677 -66.37 -0.35 -1.70
N SER A 678 -65.54 -0.28 -0.68
CA SER A 678 -65.89 0.28 0.63
C SER A 678 -65.97 1.82 0.69
N GLY A 679 -65.59 2.51 -0.40
CA GLY A 679 -65.54 3.97 -0.47
C GLY A 679 -64.30 4.58 0.25
N TYR A 680 -63.25 3.80 0.50
CA TYR A 680 -62.03 4.28 1.12
C TYR A 680 -61.37 5.44 0.35
N LEU A 681 -61.45 5.43 -0.99
CA LEU A 681 -60.87 6.46 -1.83
C LEU A 681 -61.56 7.84 -1.63
N GLU A 682 -62.78 7.89 -1.06
CA GLU A 682 -63.52 9.13 -0.83
C GLU A 682 -63.33 9.64 0.62
N ASP A 683 -63.39 8.76 1.62
CA ASP A 683 -63.39 9.17 3.03
C ASP A 683 -62.15 8.74 3.86
N HIS A 684 -61.25 7.95 3.26
CA HIS A 684 -60.01 7.44 3.84
C HIS A 684 -60.20 6.69 5.19
N LYS A 685 -61.36 6.07 5.43
CA LYS A 685 -61.60 5.32 6.66
C LYS A 685 -61.29 3.82 6.50
N LEU A 686 -60.33 3.33 7.29
CA LEU A 686 -59.93 1.92 7.26
C LEU A 686 -60.98 0.96 7.80
N LYS A 687 -61.89 1.42 8.69
CA LYS A 687 -62.87 0.56 9.33
C LYS A 687 -63.79 -0.16 8.39
N PRO A 688 -64.42 0.48 7.35
CA PRO A 688 -65.23 -0.23 6.38
C PRO A 688 -64.49 -1.31 5.61
N VAL A 689 -63.20 -1.06 5.26
CA VAL A 689 -62.35 -2.05 4.60
C VAL A 689 -62.10 -3.24 5.51
N TYR A 690 -61.78 -2.98 6.79
CA TYR A 690 -61.55 -3.99 7.82
C TYR A 690 -62.79 -4.87 8.05
N ASP A 691 -63.95 -4.24 8.19
CA ASP A 691 -65.21 -4.94 8.42
C ASP A 691 -65.64 -5.78 7.18
N MET A 692 -65.32 -5.37 5.97
CA MET A 692 -65.61 -6.13 4.72
C MET A 692 -64.67 -7.30 4.47
N LEU A 693 -63.47 -7.27 5.09
CA LEU A 693 -62.47 -8.34 5.04
C LEU A 693 -62.57 -9.24 6.32
N ASP A 694 -63.73 -9.21 7.02
CA ASP A 694 -63.99 -9.99 8.22
C ASP A 694 -62.91 -9.92 9.32
N GLY A 695 -62.03 -8.90 9.22
CA GLY A 695 -60.92 -8.69 10.16
C GLY A 695 -59.70 -9.57 9.92
N ASP A 696 -59.56 -10.19 8.78
CA ASP A 696 -58.44 -11.08 8.42
C ASP A 696 -57.12 -10.37 8.36
N TYR A 697 -57.09 -9.03 8.12
CA TYR A 697 -55.89 -8.20 8.09
C TYR A 697 -55.98 -7.09 9.16
N ASP A 698 -54.94 -6.90 9.93
CA ASP A 698 -54.92 -5.84 10.91
C ASP A 698 -54.85 -4.43 10.30
N TYR A 699 -55.19 -3.39 11.08
CA TYR A 699 -55.20 -2.00 10.63
C TYR A 699 -53.82 -1.49 10.13
N GLY A 700 -52.74 -2.06 10.67
CA GLY A 700 -51.38 -1.70 10.26
C GLY A 700 -51.07 -2.15 8.85
N ILE A 701 -51.42 -3.40 8.52
CA ILE A 701 -51.25 -4.00 7.18
C ILE A 701 -52.10 -3.26 6.17
N LEU A 702 -53.40 -3.05 6.46
CA LEU A 702 -54.29 -2.28 5.60
C LEU A 702 -53.78 -0.89 5.31
N ARG A 703 -53.22 -0.21 6.31
CA ARG A 703 -52.61 1.13 6.14
C ARG A 703 -51.43 1.08 5.17
N CYS A 704 -50.55 0.08 5.28
CA CYS A 704 -49.40 -0.08 4.41
C CYS A 704 -49.79 -0.39 2.99
N VAL A 705 -50.74 -1.30 2.76
CA VAL A 705 -51.25 -1.64 1.44
C VAL A 705 -51.87 -0.42 0.72
N LEU A 706 -52.72 0.30 1.47
CA LEU A 706 -53.44 1.46 0.90
C LEU A 706 -52.54 2.70 0.74
N ALA A 707 -51.41 2.77 1.47
CA ALA A 707 -50.40 3.79 1.20
C ALA A 707 -49.69 3.59 -0.15
N GLY A 708 -49.61 2.36 -0.63
CA GLY A 708 -49.04 2.01 -1.93
C GLY A 708 -49.90 2.53 -3.12
N LEU A 709 -51.21 2.67 -2.94
CA LEU A 709 -52.12 3.21 -3.97
C LEU A 709 -51.89 4.72 -4.27
N ALA A 710 -51.24 5.45 -3.44
CA ALA A 710 -50.99 6.88 -3.61
C ALA A 710 -49.81 7.17 -4.58
N HIS A 711 -49.28 6.15 -5.25
CA HIS A 711 -48.10 6.26 -6.13
C HIS A 711 -48.45 6.17 -7.65
N ASP A 712 -49.70 5.86 -8.04
CA ASP A 712 -50.14 5.87 -9.46
C ASP A 712 -50.76 7.22 -9.88
#